data_d6cf08994c8690def499af7b08edc689
#
_entry.id   d6cf08994c8690def499af7b08edc689
#
_cell.length_a   1.000
_cell.length_b   1.000
_cell.length_c   1.000
_cell.angle_alpha   90.00
_cell.angle_beta   90.00
_cell.angle_gamma   90.00
#
_symmetry.space_group_name_H-M   'P 1'
#
loop_
_entity.id
_entity.type
_entity.pdbx_description
1 polymer ?
#
loop_
_entity_poly.entity_id
_entity_poly.type
_entity_poly.pdbx_seq_one_letter_code
_entity_poly.pdbx_strand_id
1 'polypeptide(L)'
;MYMDINWNDAIICKGNNYRLKNIQKKEKINIAAFGDSITQGSLADSVKNSYSYLVYKWMCGRFPDKQFRYFNCGVGGTGSLYGAFRVDRDLATCEPDLVIVDFSVNDAACEEALETFEGMMRQVLSLPSKPAVIILGNVFYDRGESAQVLHSMIARHYGLPMLSMDTTLYRAVLEGKIDRRDFTPDDLHPDNYGHRLLAECIENYLDRTFVSTEADEEMLIPEPFASDTYSHINSVDVTLHGFTKDETKRESVQDRFVEGYEGAHNGDSVIFEGYGTAVAVMYRQVVSAIDMSPKAYAFVDGRQVAELDGWFYETWGENMKMSVVADGLPYGKHRLEIKVMETHENDTKPFYLNGAGFAGKKPEIMLMDPVCTHNVWGGTRIRTDYGYQADGDDIGECWGVSAHPNGDGTVRNGAFAGEKLSKVYREHRDLFFSRDKDLVDSDNPPYYEEGTTITKPEDVFPLLIKIIDAKSDLSIQVHPDDKYAAEHENGSLGKKECWYVLDAPAEGGALVVGHNAMTHNELAEKVRDGKWNELIRTIPVQKGDFVQIDPGTVHAIKGGMLILETQQNSDITYRVYDYDRLYHGKKRELHIQQSLDVIKVPAAQLDNCVIRHDRLDSELKENELQQIYKCDKYNVMRLKVTSEALIKVTDEFFTAAVIEGSGSIDGTDVKKGDFFIIPAGYGDAEFKGDVTLILSEP
;
A
#
# COMPACT_ATOMS: atom_id res chain seq x y z
N MET A 1 34.06 37.82 -14.96
CA MET A 1 32.85 38.40 -15.57
C MET A 1 31.68 37.84 -14.85
N TYR A 2 30.97 38.63 -14.06
CA TYR A 2 29.78 38.13 -13.35
C TYR A 2 28.76 37.76 -14.40
N MET A 3 28.33 36.49 -14.39
CA MET A 3 27.29 36.01 -15.32
C MET A 3 25.92 36.53 -14.84
N ASP A 4 25.14 37.06 -15.81
CA ASP A 4 23.75 37.48 -15.57
C ASP A 4 22.83 36.25 -15.69
N ILE A 5 22.90 35.33 -14.72
CA ILE A 5 21.98 34.19 -14.63
C ILE A 5 20.73 34.65 -13.88
N ASN A 6 19.57 34.51 -14.50
CA ASN A 6 18.31 34.74 -13.81
C ASN A 6 17.96 33.57 -12.90
N TRP A 7 18.37 33.61 -11.63
CA TRP A 7 18.09 32.56 -10.64
C TRP A 7 16.59 32.34 -10.37
N ASN A 8 15.70 33.21 -10.86
CA ASN A 8 14.26 32.95 -10.78
C ASN A 8 13.83 31.77 -11.63
N ASP A 9 14.55 31.51 -12.72
CA ASP A 9 14.27 30.39 -13.62
C ASP A 9 14.64 29.02 -12.99
N ALA A 10 15.41 29.04 -11.88
CA ALA A 10 15.70 27.82 -11.12
C ALA A 10 14.48 27.31 -10.35
N ILE A 11 13.52 28.16 -9.99
CA ILE A 11 12.41 27.81 -9.12
C ILE A 11 11.37 27.00 -9.92
N ILE A 12 11.49 25.68 -9.94
CA ILE A 12 10.53 24.78 -10.61
C ILE A 12 9.37 24.37 -9.71
N CYS A 13 9.56 24.48 -8.39
CA CYS A 13 8.51 24.41 -7.40
C CYS A 13 8.74 25.49 -6.34
N LYS A 14 7.76 26.39 -6.16
CA LYS A 14 7.88 27.48 -5.18
C LYS A 14 7.77 26.96 -3.74
N GLY A 15 6.95 25.93 -3.55
CA GLY A 15 6.68 25.33 -2.26
C GLY A 15 5.98 26.23 -1.26
N ASN A 16 5.75 25.68 -0.08
CA ASN A 16 5.26 26.35 1.12
C ASN A 16 6.47 26.77 1.98
N ASN A 17 6.59 28.05 2.26
CA ASN A 17 7.73 28.61 2.96
C ASN A 17 7.49 28.88 4.45
N TYR A 18 6.41 28.35 5.05
CA TYR A 18 6.08 28.58 6.46
C TYR A 18 7.25 28.24 7.39
N ARG A 19 7.79 27.02 7.29
CA ARG A 19 8.91 26.57 8.12
C ARG A 19 10.16 27.41 7.86
N LEU A 20 10.45 27.72 6.60
CA LEU A 20 11.62 28.51 6.20
C LEU A 20 11.55 29.95 6.76
N LYS A 21 10.41 30.62 6.68
CA LYS A 21 10.20 31.95 7.28
C LYS A 21 10.30 31.90 8.80
N ASN A 22 9.89 30.83 9.45
CA ASN A 22 9.96 30.67 10.89
C ASN A 22 11.40 30.47 11.41
N ILE A 23 12.36 30.05 10.59
CA ILE A 23 13.78 30.01 10.96
C ILE A 23 14.25 31.39 11.47
N GLN A 24 13.75 32.50 10.89
CA GLN A 24 14.10 33.85 11.30
C GLN A 24 13.72 34.18 12.75
N LYS A 25 12.82 33.42 13.38
CA LYS A 25 12.39 33.60 14.77
C LYS A 25 13.28 32.86 15.77
N LYS A 26 14.16 31.96 15.31
CA LYS A 26 15.03 31.16 16.18
C LYS A 26 16.32 31.86 16.49
N GLU A 27 16.82 31.70 17.73
CA GLU A 27 18.13 32.23 18.18
C GLU A 27 19.29 31.34 17.74
N LYS A 28 19.06 30.01 17.70
CA LYS A 28 20.00 29.00 17.26
C LYS A 28 19.44 28.30 16.04
N ILE A 29 20.26 28.14 15.01
CA ILE A 29 19.86 27.58 13.73
C ILE A 29 20.88 26.51 13.29
N ASN A 30 20.40 25.28 13.12
CA ASN A 30 21.19 24.17 12.59
C ASN A 30 20.89 24.00 11.10
N ILE A 31 21.90 24.10 10.26
CA ILE A 31 21.79 23.92 8.81
C ILE A 31 22.49 22.61 8.45
N ALA A 32 21.77 21.70 7.82
CA ALA A 32 22.29 20.45 7.29
C ALA A 32 22.18 20.41 5.76
N ALA A 33 23.21 19.87 5.11
CA ALA A 33 23.14 19.49 3.72
C ALA A 33 23.12 17.96 3.63
N PHE A 34 22.14 17.37 2.95
CA PHE A 34 21.89 15.95 2.89
C PHE A 34 21.82 15.49 1.44
N GLY A 35 22.80 14.69 1.00
CA GLY A 35 22.92 14.38 -0.41
C GLY A 35 24.10 13.49 -0.75
N ASP A 36 24.52 13.60 -1.98
CA ASP A 36 25.53 12.80 -2.66
C ASP A 36 26.93 13.45 -2.70
N SER A 37 27.71 13.17 -3.76
CA SER A 37 29.08 13.71 -3.95
C SER A 37 29.10 15.21 -4.14
N ILE A 38 28.11 15.81 -4.78
CA ILE A 38 28.04 17.28 -4.95
C ILE A 38 27.82 17.93 -3.60
N THR A 39 26.93 17.38 -2.78
CA THR A 39 26.70 17.82 -1.40
C THR A 39 27.92 17.60 -0.51
N GLN A 40 28.62 16.46 -0.68
CA GLN A 40 29.90 16.21 0.00
C GLN A 40 30.93 17.30 -0.28
N GLY A 41 30.90 17.91 -1.45
CA GLY A 41 31.85 18.93 -1.92
C GLY A 41 32.96 18.37 -2.79
N SER A 42 32.67 17.31 -3.57
CA SER A 42 33.63 16.75 -4.55
C SER A 42 34.08 17.84 -5.51
N LEU A 43 35.40 17.86 -5.82
CA LEU A 43 36.12 18.85 -6.61
C LEU A 43 36.19 20.28 -6.00
N ALA A 44 35.60 20.55 -4.85
CA ALA A 44 35.95 21.74 -4.10
C ALA A 44 37.31 21.55 -3.41
N ASP A 45 38.19 22.56 -3.44
CA ASP A 45 39.50 22.50 -2.78
C ASP A 45 39.41 22.27 -1.25
N SER A 46 38.28 22.62 -0.68
CA SER A 46 37.97 22.50 0.73
C SER A 46 36.45 22.43 0.94
N VAL A 47 36.01 21.73 1.97
CA VAL A 47 34.59 21.74 2.43
C VAL A 47 34.08 23.18 2.60
N LYS A 48 34.95 24.15 2.94
CA LYS A 48 34.60 25.58 3.04
C LYS A 48 34.23 26.25 1.73
N ASN A 49 34.54 25.61 0.61
CA ASN A 49 34.18 26.05 -0.73
C ASN A 49 32.98 25.27 -1.30
N SER A 50 32.45 24.28 -0.57
CA SER A 50 31.22 23.61 -1.00
C SER A 50 30.01 24.56 -0.97
N TYR A 51 29.06 24.35 -1.87
CA TYR A 51 27.87 25.21 -1.98
C TYR A 51 27.11 25.32 -0.65
N SER A 52 26.98 24.24 0.07
CA SER A 52 26.23 24.19 1.32
C SER A 52 26.91 24.94 2.46
N TYR A 53 28.27 24.90 2.51
CA TYR A 53 29.02 25.72 3.46
C TYR A 53 28.94 27.22 3.10
N LEU A 54 28.96 27.56 1.82
CA LEU A 54 28.81 28.93 1.35
C LEU A 54 27.45 29.51 1.72
N VAL A 55 26.36 28.74 1.55
CA VAL A 55 25.01 29.09 2.01
C VAL A 55 24.99 29.30 3.55
N TYR A 56 25.60 28.37 4.31
CA TYR A 56 25.74 28.56 5.76
C TYR A 56 26.46 29.89 6.10
N LYS A 57 27.56 30.22 5.43
CA LYS A 57 28.28 31.48 5.65
C LYS A 57 27.45 32.69 5.28
N TRP A 58 26.69 32.60 4.19
CA TRP A 58 25.78 33.68 3.81
C TRP A 58 24.69 33.89 4.87
N MET A 59 24.08 32.80 5.40
CA MET A 59 23.10 32.86 6.49
C MET A 59 23.69 33.54 7.74
N CYS A 60 24.93 33.21 8.13
CA CYS A 60 25.64 33.89 9.24
C CYS A 60 25.78 35.40 8.99
N GLY A 61 26.11 35.79 7.77
CA GLY A 61 26.22 37.23 7.41
C GLY A 61 24.87 37.95 7.37
N ARG A 62 23.82 37.24 6.91
CA ARG A 62 22.45 37.78 6.80
C ARG A 62 21.77 37.98 8.15
N PHE A 63 22.13 37.15 9.16
CA PHE A 63 21.58 37.17 10.52
C PHE A 63 22.71 37.18 11.58
N PRO A 64 23.48 38.27 11.71
CA PRO A 64 24.71 38.28 12.51
C PRO A 64 24.47 38.10 14.01
N ASP A 65 23.24 38.34 14.47
CA ASP A 65 22.88 38.24 15.90
C ASP A 65 22.48 36.83 16.32
N LYS A 66 22.45 35.85 15.36
CA LYS A 66 22.05 34.46 15.59
C LYS A 66 23.24 33.52 15.66
N GLN A 67 23.03 32.39 16.33
CA GLN A 67 24.00 31.30 16.42
C GLN A 67 23.70 30.23 15.36
N PHE A 68 24.71 29.91 14.56
CA PHE A 68 24.57 28.89 13.51
C PHE A 68 25.48 27.68 13.74
N ARG A 69 24.97 26.51 13.41
CA ARG A 69 25.77 25.29 13.27
C ARG A 69 25.58 24.74 11.84
N TYR A 70 26.63 24.14 11.32
CA TYR A 70 26.62 23.55 9.98
C TYR A 70 27.00 22.07 10.03
N PHE A 71 26.28 21.27 9.28
CA PHE A 71 26.48 19.85 9.16
C PHE A 71 26.47 19.45 7.67
N ASN A 72 27.54 18.82 7.23
CA ASN A 72 27.62 18.25 5.89
C ASN A 72 27.35 16.75 5.99
N CYS A 73 26.18 16.31 5.55
CA CYS A 73 25.74 14.91 5.50
C CYS A 73 25.77 14.39 4.05
N GLY A 74 26.64 14.90 3.18
CA GLY A 74 26.87 14.39 1.82
C GLY A 74 27.72 13.14 1.83
N VAL A 75 27.34 12.11 1.05
CA VAL A 75 28.09 10.85 0.85
C VAL A 75 28.17 10.53 -0.63
N GLY A 76 29.36 10.60 -1.20
CA GLY A 76 29.58 10.45 -2.64
C GLY A 76 29.14 9.11 -3.21
N GLY A 77 28.54 9.13 -4.41
CA GLY A 77 28.11 7.95 -5.14
C GLY A 77 26.85 7.28 -4.55
N THR A 78 26.01 8.02 -3.80
CA THR A 78 24.85 7.44 -3.13
C THR A 78 23.56 8.15 -3.54
N GLY A 79 22.49 7.37 -3.77
CA GLY A 79 21.14 7.84 -4.07
C GLY A 79 20.23 7.93 -2.83
N SER A 80 18.96 8.24 -3.10
CA SER A 80 17.92 8.40 -2.08
C SER A 80 17.63 7.11 -1.29
N LEU A 81 17.84 5.93 -1.88
CA LEU A 81 17.73 4.66 -1.14
C LEU A 81 18.67 4.64 0.07
N TYR A 82 19.97 4.96 -0.12
CA TYR A 82 20.88 5.09 1.01
C TYR A 82 20.52 6.28 1.91
N GLY A 83 20.01 7.35 1.31
CA GLY A 83 19.46 8.48 2.04
C GLY A 83 18.42 8.04 3.08
N ALA A 84 17.42 7.24 2.66
CA ALA A 84 16.36 6.75 3.54
C ALA A 84 16.88 5.94 4.72
N PHE A 85 17.89 5.08 4.50
CA PHE A 85 18.45 4.24 5.57
C PHE A 85 19.44 4.97 6.51
N ARG A 86 19.67 6.26 6.32
CA ARG A 86 20.61 7.03 7.16
C ARG A 86 20.05 8.34 7.72
N VAL A 87 18.76 8.64 7.51
CA VAL A 87 18.14 9.86 8.05
C VAL A 87 18.32 9.92 9.57
N ASP A 88 17.98 8.86 10.29
CA ASP A 88 18.09 8.82 11.75
C ASP A 88 19.55 8.96 12.24
N ARG A 89 20.47 8.25 11.57
CA ARG A 89 21.88 8.24 11.97
C ARG A 89 22.58 9.57 11.71
N ASP A 90 22.40 10.14 10.51
CA ASP A 90 23.21 11.26 10.04
C ASP A 90 22.51 12.61 10.17
N LEU A 91 21.16 12.63 10.06
CA LEU A 91 20.40 13.89 10.00
C LEU A 91 19.65 14.17 11.29
N ALA A 92 18.95 13.21 11.89
CA ALA A 92 18.18 13.41 13.10
C ALA A 92 19.07 13.88 14.27
N THR A 93 20.29 13.37 14.36
CA THR A 93 21.29 13.76 15.40
C THR A 93 21.75 15.21 15.28
N CYS A 94 21.57 15.84 14.12
CA CYS A 94 21.90 17.24 13.88
C CYS A 94 20.80 18.20 14.36
N GLU A 95 19.60 17.72 14.65
CA GLU A 95 18.42 18.53 14.98
C GLU A 95 18.25 19.72 14.00
N PRO A 96 18.18 19.45 12.66
CA PRO A 96 18.27 20.52 11.66
C PRO A 96 17.05 21.43 11.68
N ASP A 97 17.26 22.74 11.45
CA ASP A 97 16.22 23.73 11.19
C ASP A 97 16.02 23.96 9.69
N LEU A 98 17.10 23.78 8.91
CA LEU A 98 17.12 23.84 7.47
C LEU A 98 17.87 22.62 6.93
N VAL A 99 17.25 21.91 5.98
CA VAL A 99 17.89 20.83 5.23
C VAL A 99 17.91 21.18 3.75
N ILE A 100 19.09 21.12 3.13
CA ILE A 100 19.25 21.21 1.68
C ILE A 100 19.47 19.78 1.17
N VAL A 101 18.57 19.28 0.30
CA VAL A 101 18.55 17.89 -0.17
C VAL A 101 18.96 17.83 -1.64
N ASP A 102 19.91 16.94 -1.98
CA ASP A 102 20.41 16.75 -3.36
C ASP A 102 20.82 15.31 -3.61
N PHE A 103 20.03 14.58 -4.42
CA PHE A 103 20.28 13.20 -4.85
C PHE A 103 20.01 12.98 -6.35
N SER A 104 19.71 14.06 -7.06
CA SER A 104 19.11 13.98 -8.40
C SER A 104 20.01 13.36 -9.48
N VAL A 105 21.32 13.33 -9.30
CA VAL A 105 22.29 12.77 -10.26
C VAL A 105 22.65 11.31 -9.98
N ASN A 106 22.34 10.80 -8.77
CA ASN A 106 22.63 9.42 -8.39
C ASN A 106 21.37 8.53 -8.36
N ASP A 107 20.19 9.12 -8.30
CA ASP A 107 18.94 8.38 -8.45
C ASP A 107 18.68 8.08 -9.94
N ALA A 108 18.22 6.87 -10.23
CA ALA A 108 17.72 6.51 -11.54
C ALA A 108 16.31 7.10 -11.77
N ALA A 109 15.93 7.31 -13.02
CA ALA A 109 14.57 7.76 -13.36
C ALA A 109 13.63 6.55 -13.41
N CYS A 110 13.36 5.92 -12.26
CA CYS A 110 12.52 4.72 -12.11
C CYS A 110 11.61 4.82 -10.88
N GLU A 111 10.67 3.91 -10.77
CA GLU A 111 9.69 3.84 -9.68
C GLU A 111 10.37 3.64 -8.31
N GLU A 112 11.36 2.74 -8.21
CA GLU A 112 12.15 2.53 -6.98
C GLU A 112 12.75 3.84 -6.45
N ALA A 113 13.33 4.67 -7.34
CA ALA A 113 13.90 5.95 -6.94
C ALA A 113 12.83 6.96 -6.52
N LEU A 114 11.64 6.93 -7.12
CA LEU A 114 10.51 7.76 -6.70
C LEU A 114 10.07 7.39 -5.28
N GLU A 115 9.86 6.10 -5.00
CA GLU A 115 9.45 5.58 -3.68
C GLU A 115 10.51 5.83 -2.60
N THR A 116 11.79 5.60 -2.92
CA THR A 116 12.88 5.80 -1.94
C THR A 116 13.11 7.28 -1.64
N PHE A 117 13.02 8.15 -2.66
CA PHE A 117 13.11 9.59 -2.44
C PHE A 117 11.92 10.10 -1.64
N GLU A 118 10.70 9.64 -1.92
CA GLU A 118 9.53 9.98 -1.13
C GLU A 118 9.68 9.53 0.32
N GLY A 119 10.01 8.26 0.56
CA GLY A 119 10.16 7.71 1.90
C GLY A 119 11.22 8.47 2.72
N MET A 120 12.36 8.78 2.10
CA MET A 120 13.38 9.62 2.70
C MET A 120 12.85 11.02 3.07
N MET A 121 12.12 11.67 2.15
CA MET A 121 11.55 13.00 2.38
C MET A 121 10.51 12.99 3.50
N ARG A 122 9.67 11.97 3.58
CA ARG A 122 8.71 11.79 4.68
C ARG A 122 9.41 11.66 6.03
N GLN A 123 10.50 10.88 6.11
CA GLN A 123 11.32 10.81 7.32
C GLN A 123 11.88 12.19 7.70
N VAL A 124 12.49 12.92 6.75
CA VAL A 124 13.05 14.27 6.99
C VAL A 124 11.99 15.25 7.48
N LEU A 125 10.80 15.25 6.86
CA LEU A 125 9.70 16.14 7.23
C LEU A 125 9.10 15.81 8.60
N SER A 126 9.20 14.54 9.02
CA SER A 126 8.69 14.00 10.29
C SER A 126 9.67 14.16 11.46
N LEU A 127 10.90 14.63 11.22
CA LEU A 127 11.88 14.85 12.30
C LEU A 127 11.29 15.77 13.40
N PRO A 128 11.59 15.50 14.67
CA PRO A 128 11.08 16.32 15.79
C PRO A 128 11.42 17.81 15.66
N SER A 129 12.55 18.15 15.01
CA SER A 129 12.98 19.52 14.72
C SER A 129 12.08 20.25 13.70
N LYS A 130 11.26 19.50 12.93
CA LYS A 130 10.38 20.00 11.85
C LYS A 130 11.12 20.93 10.89
N PRO A 131 12.19 20.47 10.23
CA PRO A 131 13.04 21.33 9.42
C PRO A 131 12.29 21.96 8.24
N ALA A 132 12.72 23.13 7.81
CA ALA A 132 12.47 23.59 6.45
C ALA A 132 13.35 22.80 5.48
N VAL A 133 12.85 22.50 4.31
CA VAL A 133 13.57 21.72 3.28
C VAL A 133 13.64 22.51 1.99
N ILE A 134 14.81 22.49 1.33
CA ILE A 134 15.01 22.96 -0.04
C ILE A 134 15.58 21.78 -0.84
N ILE A 135 14.96 21.43 -1.95
CA ILE A 135 15.44 20.39 -2.87
C ILE A 135 16.26 21.07 -3.96
N LEU A 136 17.47 20.58 -4.20
CA LEU A 136 18.34 21.01 -5.29
C LEU A 136 18.34 19.93 -6.37
N GLY A 137 18.02 20.29 -7.59
CA GLY A 137 18.05 19.39 -8.75
C GLY A 137 19.29 19.70 -9.60
N ASN A 138 20.36 18.94 -9.42
CA ASN A 138 21.53 18.95 -10.26
C ASN A 138 21.33 18.04 -11.49
N VAL A 139 22.21 18.20 -12.51
CA VAL A 139 22.18 17.43 -13.75
C VAL A 139 23.59 17.09 -14.19
N PHE A 140 23.74 16.10 -15.06
CA PHE A 140 24.97 15.93 -15.85
C PHE A 140 25.04 17.02 -16.94
N TYR A 141 26.04 17.89 -16.87
CA TYR A 141 26.15 19.08 -17.73
C TYR A 141 26.57 18.80 -19.18
N ASP A 142 26.89 17.55 -19.52
CA ASP A 142 27.13 17.12 -20.90
C ASP A 142 25.86 16.64 -21.62
N ARG A 143 24.89 16.08 -20.86
CA ARG A 143 23.70 15.41 -21.44
C ARG A 143 22.35 15.75 -20.79
N GLY A 144 22.34 16.50 -19.68
CA GLY A 144 21.12 16.96 -19.02
C GLY A 144 20.36 15.86 -18.23
N GLU A 145 20.97 14.69 -18.05
CA GLU A 145 20.35 13.60 -17.32
C GLU A 145 20.27 13.88 -15.80
N SER A 146 19.14 13.54 -15.21
CA SER A 146 18.93 13.51 -13.75
C SER A 146 17.55 12.95 -13.40
N ALA A 147 17.34 12.59 -12.14
CA ALA A 147 16.04 12.19 -11.60
C ALA A 147 15.16 13.39 -11.18
N GLN A 148 15.53 14.63 -11.51
CA GLN A 148 14.84 15.82 -11.02
C GLN A 148 13.34 15.86 -11.38
N VAL A 149 12.90 15.19 -12.45
CA VAL A 149 11.47 15.12 -12.82
C VAL A 149 10.72 14.38 -11.72
N LEU A 150 11.21 13.21 -11.27
CA LEU A 150 10.62 12.43 -10.20
C LEU A 150 10.65 13.20 -8.87
N HIS A 151 11.79 13.80 -8.53
CA HIS A 151 11.92 14.63 -7.32
C HIS A 151 10.95 15.82 -7.35
N SER A 152 10.67 16.39 -8.56
CA SER A 152 9.70 17.48 -8.70
C SER A 152 8.24 17.05 -8.46
N MET A 153 7.90 15.79 -8.73
CA MET A 153 6.58 15.25 -8.39
C MET A 153 6.40 15.23 -6.87
N ILE A 154 7.40 14.73 -6.14
CA ILE A 154 7.42 14.73 -4.68
C ILE A 154 7.44 16.15 -4.12
N ALA A 155 8.28 17.04 -4.69
CA ALA A 155 8.31 18.44 -4.28
C ALA A 155 6.95 19.13 -4.38
N ARG A 156 6.21 18.90 -5.47
CA ARG A 156 4.87 19.47 -5.67
C ARG A 156 3.85 18.87 -4.71
N HIS A 157 3.87 17.54 -4.54
CA HIS A 157 2.93 16.85 -3.65
C HIS A 157 3.06 17.31 -2.20
N TYR A 158 4.30 17.43 -1.73
CA TYR A 158 4.60 17.89 -0.36
C TYR A 158 4.73 19.40 -0.22
N GLY A 159 4.45 20.16 -1.26
CA GLY A 159 4.58 21.62 -1.23
C GLY A 159 5.97 22.10 -0.85
N LEU A 160 7.04 21.46 -1.34
CA LEU A 160 8.43 21.79 -1.03
C LEU A 160 9.05 22.64 -2.13
N PRO A 161 9.90 23.64 -1.78
CA PRO A 161 10.66 24.37 -2.77
C PRO A 161 11.70 23.47 -3.45
N MET A 162 11.77 23.58 -4.77
CA MET A 162 12.78 22.89 -5.57
C MET A 162 13.43 23.83 -6.57
N LEU A 163 14.77 23.83 -6.56
CA LEU A 163 15.62 24.62 -7.42
C LEU A 163 16.33 23.73 -8.43
N SER A 164 16.25 24.06 -9.72
CA SER A 164 16.77 23.24 -10.82
C SER A 164 17.96 23.91 -11.50
N MET A 165 19.03 23.13 -11.63
CA MET A 165 20.20 23.51 -12.42
C MET A 165 19.99 23.26 -13.92
N ASP A 166 19.05 22.41 -14.28
CA ASP A 166 18.65 22.18 -15.68
C ASP A 166 18.09 23.46 -16.34
N THR A 167 17.19 24.15 -15.65
CA THR A 167 16.55 25.37 -16.15
C THR A 167 17.43 26.60 -16.11
N THR A 168 18.61 26.53 -15.51
CA THR A 168 19.55 27.64 -15.33
C THR A 168 20.94 27.33 -15.91
N LEU A 169 21.81 26.69 -15.15
CA LEU A 169 23.21 26.43 -15.57
C LEU A 169 23.30 25.58 -16.83
N TYR A 170 22.56 24.45 -16.90
CA TYR A 170 22.60 23.60 -18.07
C TYR A 170 22.01 24.31 -19.30
N ARG A 171 20.91 25.05 -19.14
CA ARG A 171 20.34 25.85 -20.17
C ARG A 171 21.35 26.93 -20.68
N ALA A 172 22.07 27.58 -19.76
CA ALA A 172 23.11 28.54 -20.14
C ALA A 172 24.27 27.88 -20.91
N VAL A 173 24.62 26.63 -20.59
CA VAL A 173 25.58 25.84 -21.38
C VAL A 173 25.03 25.57 -22.79
N LEU A 174 23.78 25.11 -22.92
CA LEU A 174 23.14 24.83 -24.22
C LEU A 174 23.01 26.07 -25.09
N GLU A 175 22.77 27.23 -24.49
CA GLU A 175 22.69 28.53 -25.18
C GLU A 175 24.09 29.14 -25.49
N GLY A 176 25.17 28.48 -25.10
CA GLY A 176 26.54 28.95 -25.31
C GLY A 176 26.91 30.20 -24.50
N LYS A 177 26.19 30.49 -23.42
CA LYS A 177 26.46 31.62 -22.52
C LYS A 177 27.60 31.34 -21.54
N ILE A 178 27.82 30.06 -21.24
CA ILE A 178 28.90 29.56 -20.37
C ILE A 178 29.48 28.29 -20.98
N ASP A 179 30.78 28.11 -20.88
CA ASP A 179 31.39 26.80 -21.11
C ASP A 179 31.26 25.97 -19.82
N ARG A 180 30.75 24.73 -19.91
CA ARG A 180 30.63 23.87 -18.75
C ARG A 180 31.96 23.62 -18.05
N ARG A 181 33.07 23.64 -18.79
CA ARG A 181 34.43 23.48 -18.26
C ARG A 181 34.89 24.63 -17.37
N ASP A 182 34.20 25.78 -17.37
CA ASP A 182 34.48 26.89 -16.48
C ASP A 182 34.04 26.64 -15.02
N PHE A 183 33.13 25.65 -14.80
CA PHE A 183 32.57 25.38 -13.47
C PHE A 183 32.44 23.87 -13.10
N THR A 184 32.63 22.95 -14.07
CA THR A 184 32.64 21.50 -13.84
C THR A 184 33.70 20.82 -14.71
N PRO A 185 34.82 20.36 -14.11
CA PRO A 185 35.88 19.71 -14.86
C PRO A 185 35.54 18.35 -15.45
N ASP A 186 34.60 17.62 -14.88
CA ASP A 186 34.21 16.25 -15.25
C ASP A 186 32.76 16.12 -15.76
N ASP A 187 32.13 17.25 -16.10
CA ASP A 187 30.74 17.34 -16.56
C ASP A 187 29.67 17.05 -15.49
N LEU A 188 30.05 16.84 -14.26
CA LEU A 188 29.13 16.54 -13.15
C LEU A 188 29.45 17.37 -11.91
N HIS A 189 30.65 17.19 -11.33
CA HIS A 189 31.01 17.79 -10.07
C HIS A 189 31.49 19.24 -10.26
N PRO A 190 30.88 20.18 -9.52
CA PRO A 190 31.31 21.58 -9.53
C PRO A 190 32.71 21.75 -8.92
N ASP A 191 33.53 22.61 -9.51
CA ASP A 191 34.71 23.14 -8.87
C ASP A 191 34.33 24.29 -7.88
N ASN A 192 35.29 25.02 -7.34
CA ASN A 192 35.01 26.12 -6.41
C ASN A 192 34.08 27.17 -7.01
N TYR A 193 34.20 27.46 -8.30
CA TYR A 193 33.33 28.43 -8.97
C TYR A 193 31.94 27.86 -9.20
N GLY A 194 31.84 26.61 -9.62
CA GLY A 194 30.56 25.92 -9.76
C GLY A 194 29.80 25.81 -8.42
N HIS A 195 30.49 25.46 -7.34
CA HIS A 195 29.90 25.47 -6.00
C HIS A 195 29.41 26.86 -5.56
N ARG A 196 30.13 27.94 -5.97
CA ARG A 196 29.67 29.32 -5.71
C ARG A 196 28.38 29.62 -6.47
N LEU A 197 28.25 29.17 -7.75
CA LEU A 197 27.03 29.35 -8.55
C LEU A 197 25.83 28.63 -7.92
N LEU A 198 26.01 27.36 -7.44
CA LEU A 198 24.96 26.64 -6.73
C LEU A 198 24.53 27.36 -5.46
N ALA A 199 25.51 27.90 -4.69
CA ALA A 199 25.23 28.65 -3.49
C ALA A 199 24.42 29.93 -3.80
N GLU A 200 24.81 30.70 -4.83
CA GLU A 200 24.11 31.91 -5.25
C GLU A 200 22.65 31.67 -5.63
N CYS A 201 22.37 30.52 -6.29
CA CYS A 201 21.01 30.13 -6.57
C CYS A 201 20.18 29.98 -5.28
N ILE A 202 20.70 29.23 -4.31
CA ILE A 202 20.01 29.01 -3.03
C ILE A 202 19.89 30.28 -2.22
N GLU A 203 20.97 31.09 -2.15
CA GLU A 203 21.00 32.38 -1.46
C GLU A 203 19.95 33.36 -2.03
N ASN A 204 19.81 33.41 -3.37
CA ASN A 204 18.78 34.22 -4.02
C ASN A 204 17.36 33.78 -3.63
N TYR A 205 17.11 32.48 -3.63
CA TYR A 205 15.82 31.94 -3.21
C TYR A 205 15.52 32.27 -1.73
N LEU A 206 16.48 32.07 -0.85
CA LEU A 206 16.37 32.36 0.60
C LEU A 206 16.13 33.86 0.85
N ASP A 207 16.90 34.73 0.23
CA ASP A 207 16.77 36.19 0.43
C ASP A 207 15.36 36.67 0.03
N ARG A 208 14.86 36.24 -1.09
CA ARG A 208 13.49 36.53 -1.56
C ARG A 208 12.43 36.01 -0.62
N THR A 209 12.62 34.78 -0.10
CA THR A 209 11.68 34.15 0.82
C THR A 209 11.63 34.89 2.14
N PHE A 210 12.79 35.32 2.66
CA PHE A 210 12.88 36.04 3.94
C PHE A 210 12.30 37.46 3.90
N VAL A 211 12.24 38.10 2.76
CA VAL A 211 11.61 39.42 2.60
C VAL A 211 10.15 39.35 2.11
N SER A 212 9.67 38.15 1.73
CA SER A 212 8.31 37.98 1.25
C SER A 212 7.28 38.23 2.37
N THR A 213 6.25 38.98 2.03
CA THR A 213 5.10 39.23 2.92
C THR A 213 3.93 38.27 2.66
N GLU A 214 4.06 37.35 1.72
CA GLU A 214 3.04 36.34 1.48
C GLU A 214 2.84 35.49 2.74
N ALA A 215 1.59 35.25 3.10
CA ALA A 215 1.25 34.38 4.22
C ALA A 215 1.34 32.91 3.74
N ASP A 216 2.09 32.11 4.47
CA ASP A 216 2.11 30.66 4.34
C ASP A 216 1.50 30.06 5.62
N GLU A 217 0.80 28.94 5.49
CA GLU A 217 0.22 28.21 6.62
C GLU A 217 1.12 27.04 7.02
N GLU A 218 0.98 26.54 8.25
CA GLU A 218 1.69 25.34 8.68
C GLU A 218 1.29 24.16 7.80
N MET A 219 2.29 23.51 7.22
CA MET A 219 2.08 22.39 6.32
C MET A 219 1.89 21.09 7.13
N LEU A 220 0.81 20.39 6.88
CA LEU A 220 0.64 19.00 7.28
C LEU A 220 1.35 18.13 6.23
N ILE A 221 1.92 17.02 6.68
CA ILE A 221 2.48 16.01 5.77
C ILE A 221 1.31 15.27 5.13
N PRO A 222 1.13 15.34 3.81
CA PRO A 222 0.02 14.63 3.14
C PRO A 222 0.23 13.11 3.16
N GLU A 223 -0.79 12.37 2.72
CA GLU A 223 -0.65 10.94 2.44
C GLU A 223 0.45 10.69 1.41
N PRO A 224 1.04 9.49 1.36
CA PRO A 224 2.07 9.18 0.37
C PRO A 224 1.58 9.40 -1.07
N PHE A 225 2.49 9.84 -1.93
CA PHE A 225 2.23 10.00 -3.37
C PHE A 225 2.41 8.67 -4.11
N ALA A 226 3.51 7.97 -3.86
CA ALA A 226 3.86 6.71 -4.48
C ALA A 226 3.88 5.56 -3.46
N SER A 227 4.62 5.70 -2.35
CA SER A 227 4.79 4.63 -1.37
C SER A 227 5.20 5.16 0.01
N ASP A 228 4.71 4.50 1.07
CA ASP A 228 5.12 4.76 2.46
C ASP A 228 6.22 3.80 2.95
N THR A 229 6.62 2.83 2.13
CA THR A 229 7.54 1.75 2.50
C THR A 229 8.83 2.28 3.11
N TYR A 230 9.54 3.15 2.41
CA TYR A 230 10.85 3.65 2.84
C TYR A 230 10.78 4.81 3.85
N SER A 231 9.58 5.19 4.30
CA SER A 231 9.42 6.11 5.43
C SER A 231 9.54 5.43 6.79
N HIS A 232 9.57 4.09 6.81
CA HIS A 232 9.70 3.27 8.01
C HIS A 232 10.86 2.29 7.87
N ILE A 233 12.01 2.63 8.48
CA ILE A 233 13.19 1.75 8.51
C ILE A 233 13.23 1.04 9.87
N ASN A 234 13.34 -0.28 9.83
CA ASN A 234 13.25 -1.13 11.00
C ASN A 234 14.64 -1.62 11.46
N SER A 235 14.76 -1.90 12.75
CA SER A 235 15.97 -2.48 13.33
C SER A 235 16.21 -3.89 12.83
N VAL A 236 17.49 -4.31 12.84
CA VAL A 236 17.92 -5.63 12.39
C VAL A 236 18.71 -6.35 13.46
N ASP A 237 18.48 -7.66 13.60
CA ASP A 237 19.31 -8.58 14.36
C ASP A 237 20.33 -9.21 13.40
N VAL A 238 21.59 -9.37 13.83
CA VAL A 238 22.68 -9.87 12.98
C VAL A 238 23.31 -11.12 13.57
N THR A 239 23.46 -12.17 12.76
CA THR A 239 24.17 -13.41 13.13
C THR A 239 25.24 -13.72 12.09
N LEU A 240 26.48 -13.96 12.55
CA LEU A 240 27.64 -14.20 11.70
C LEU A 240 27.97 -15.69 11.61
N HIS A 241 28.24 -16.15 10.38
CA HIS A 241 28.74 -17.51 10.09
C HIS A 241 29.91 -17.42 9.12
N GLY A 242 31.13 -17.23 9.64
CA GLY A 242 32.34 -17.01 8.84
C GLY A 242 32.65 -15.55 8.52
N PHE A 243 31.63 -14.69 8.38
CA PHE A 243 31.84 -13.25 8.32
C PHE A 243 32.41 -12.72 9.64
N THR A 244 33.28 -11.71 9.54
CA THR A 244 33.82 -10.96 10.69
C THR A 244 33.32 -9.52 10.67
N LYS A 245 33.12 -8.96 11.86
CA LYS A 245 32.73 -7.55 11.98
C LYS A 245 33.95 -6.66 11.85
N ASP A 246 33.85 -5.61 11.05
CA ASP A 246 34.82 -4.53 11.01
C ASP A 246 34.64 -3.62 12.23
N GLU A 247 35.69 -3.54 13.08
CA GLU A 247 35.68 -2.74 14.31
C GLU A 247 36.20 -1.31 14.12
N THR A 248 36.50 -0.91 12.86
CA THR A 248 36.91 0.44 12.52
C THR A 248 35.77 1.42 12.82
N LYS A 249 36.03 2.40 13.67
CA LYS A 249 35.02 3.38 14.07
C LYS A 249 34.83 4.45 13.02
N ARG A 250 33.59 4.82 12.81
CA ARG A 250 33.20 5.95 11.97
C ARG A 250 33.61 7.26 12.65
N GLU A 251 34.43 8.05 11.97
CA GLU A 251 34.83 9.38 12.43
C GLU A 251 34.05 10.49 11.70
N SER A 252 33.56 10.21 10.48
CA SER A 252 32.84 11.13 9.63
C SER A 252 31.64 10.44 8.97
N VAL A 253 30.60 11.21 8.64
CA VAL A 253 29.46 10.75 7.79
C VAL A 253 29.97 10.18 6.45
N GLN A 254 31.12 10.68 5.98
CA GLN A 254 31.70 10.32 4.69
C GLN A 254 32.50 8.99 4.72
N ASP A 255 32.74 8.40 5.90
CA ASP A 255 33.38 7.09 6.02
C ASP A 255 32.40 6.00 5.57
N ARG A 256 32.64 5.46 4.37
CA ARG A 256 31.70 4.53 3.71
C ARG A 256 31.92 3.07 4.11
N PHE A 257 33.17 2.64 4.24
CA PHE A 257 33.52 1.22 4.42
C PHE A 257 34.14 0.99 5.80
N VAL A 258 33.32 1.24 6.83
CA VAL A 258 33.64 1.05 8.26
C VAL A 258 32.42 0.48 8.98
N GLU A 259 32.64 -0.21 10.09
CA GLU A 259 31.60 -0.81 10.95
C GLU A 259 30.76 -1.89 10.24
N GLY A 260 31.20 -2.40 9.08
CA GLY A 260 30.50 -3.40 8.28
C GLY A 260 30.91 -4.84 8.63
N TYR A 261 30.79 -5.72 7.66
CA TYR A 261 31.04 -7.17 7.80
C TYR A 261 31.85 -7.66 6.61
N GLU A 262 32.86 -8.50 6.88
CA GLU A 262 33.78 -9.03 5.88
C GLU A 262 33.64 -10.54 5.75
N GLY A 263 33.46 -11.06 4.52
CA GLY A 263 33.45 -12.47 4.17
C GLY A 263 34.49 -12.75 3.10
N ALA A 264 35.45 -13.65 3.39
CA ALA A 264 36.60 -13.92 2.51
C ALA A 264 36.54 -15.29 1.84
N HIS A 265 35.81 -16.25 2.39
CA HIS A 265 35.86 -17.63 1.97
C HIS A 265 34.50 -18.10 1.41
N ASN A 266 34.58 -19.00 0.45
CA ASN A 266 33.39 -19.65 -0.09
C ASN A 266 32.64 -20.38 1.04
N GLY A 267 31.37 -20.04 1.21
CA GLY A 267 30.52 -20.56 2.27
C GLY A 267 30.34 -19.63 3.48
N ASP A 268 31.20 -18.61 3.64
CA ASP A 268 30.96 -17.58 4.67
C ASP A 268 29.60 -16.96 4.47
N SER A 269 28.82 -16.80 5.53
CA SER A 269 27.49 -16.13 5.47
C SER A 269 27.25 -15.23 6.67
N VAL A 270 26.38 -14.25 6.46
CA VAL A 270 25.81 -13.38 7.49
C VAL A 270 24.32 -13.34 7.33
N ILE A 271 23.58 -13.38 8.45
CA ILE A 271 22.13 -13.37 8.49
C ILE A 271 21.67 -12.10 9.17
N PHE A 272 20.72 -11.42 8.52
CA PHE A 272 19.99 -10.30 9.07
C PHE A 272 18.53 -10.71 9.23
N GLU A 273 17.94 -10.42 10.39
CA GLU A 273 16.52 -10.62 10.63
C GLU A 273 15.88 -9.29 11.03
N GLY A 274 14.78 -8.93 10.37
CA GLY A 274 14.06 -7.68 10.62
C GLY A 274 12.63 -7.75 10.14
N TYR A 275 11.81 -6.79 10.55
CA TYR A 275 10.42 -6.65 10.09
C TYR A 275 10.36 -5.69 8.91
N GLY A 276 9.49 -5.97 7.95
CA GLY A 276 9.27 -5.06 6.81
C GLY A 276 8.49 -5.70 5.67
N THR A 277 8.35 -4.96 4.59
CA THR A 277 7.78 -5.37 3.30
C THR A 277 8.81 -5.28 2.19
N ALA A 278 9.95 -4.62 2.45
CA ALA A 278 11.08 -4.50 1.52
C ALA A 278 12.41 -4.74 2.24
N VAL A 279 13.38 -5.29 1.51
CA VAL A 279 14.72 -5.63 2.00
C VAL A 279 15.77 -5.05 1.06
N ALA A 280 16.72 -4.28 1.62
CA ALA A 280 17.82 -3.70 0.87
C ALA A 280 19.18 -4.13 1.43
N VAL A 281 20.19 -4.19 0.57
CA VAL A 281 21.58 -4.50 0.93
C VAL A 281 22.52 -3.40 0.49
N MET A 282 23.58 -3.18 1.28
CA MET A 282 24.63 -2.21 1.00
C MET A 282 25.98 -2.92 1.05
N TYR A 283 26.73 -2.87 -0.05
CA TYR A 283 28.02 -3.54 -0.13
C TYR A 283 29.02 -2.76 -0.96
N ARG A 284 30.31 -3.08 -0.76
CA ARG A 284 31.41 -2.49 -1.50
C ARG A 284 31.60 -3.19 -2.83
N GLN A 285 31.76 -2.39 -3.89
CA GLN A 285 32.31 -2.83 -5.16
C GLN A 285 33.72 -2.23 -5.32
N VAL A 286 34.72 -3.09 -5.52
CA VAL A 286 36.10 -2.66 -5.73
C VAL A 286 36.32 -2.35 -7.21
N VAL A 287 37.33 -1.49 -7.50
CA VAL A 287 37.72 -1.16 -8.87
C VAL A 287 38.42 -2.34 -9.47
N SER A 288 37.82 -3.01 -10.44
CA SER A 288 38.29 -4.27 -11.02
C SER A 288 39.70 -4.20 -11.67
N ALA A 289 40.16 -3.00 -12.05
CA ALA A 289 41.50 -2.80 -12.58
C ALA A 289 42.62 -2.80 -11.53
N ILE A 290 42.26 -2.68 -10.23
CA ILE A 290 43.19 -2.56 -9.10
C ILE A 290 43.00 -3.72 -8.13
N ASP A 291 41.78 -4.05 -7.78
CA ASP A 291 41.41 -5.01 -6.75
C ASP A 291 40.40 -6.01 -7.28
N MET A 292 40.32 -7.18 -6.63
CA MET A 292 39.26 -8.18 -6.83
C MET A 292 38.63 -8.53 -5.49
N SER A 293 37.36 -8.84 -5.52
CA SER A 293 36.55 -9.21 -4.35
C SER A 293 35.63 -10.38 -4.73
N PRO A 294 35.33 -11.28 -3.78
CA PRO A 294 34.42 -12.37 -3.98
C PRO A 294 33.01 -11.87 -4.44
N LYS A 295 32.24 -12.77 -5.04
CA LYS A 295 30.85 -12.60 -5.33
C LYS A 295 30.01 -13.26 -4.23
N ALA A 296 28.97 -12.58 -3.76
CA ALA A 296 28.01 -13.10 -2.81
C ALA A 296 26.61 -13.17 -3.39
N TYR A 297 25.75 -13.95 -2.75
CA TYR A 297 24.35 -14.11 -3.13
C TYR A 297 23.46 -13.79 -1.95
N ALA A 298 22.32 -13.14 -2.23
CA ALA A 298 21.30 -12.81 -1.26
C ALA A 298 20.15 -13.81 -1.32
N PHE A 299 19.73 -14.28 -0.14
CA PHE A 299 18.58 -15.18 0.03
C PHE A 299 17.61 -14.54 1.03
N VAL A 300 16.37 -14.30 0.60
CA VAL A 300 15.29 -13.86 1.49
C VAL A 300 14.37 -15.05 1.76
N ASP A 301 14.18 -15.39 3.04
CA ASP A 301 13.39 -16.52 3.52
C ASP A 301 13.75 -17.86 2.85
N GLY A 302 15.06 -18.02 2.56
CA GLY A 302 15.61 -19.22 1.93
C GLY A 302 15.56 -19.25 0.40
N ARG A 303 14.91 -18.26 -0.25
CA ARG A 303 14.89 -18.12 -1.71
C ARG A 303 16.00 -17.19 -2.16
N GLN A 304 16.79 -17.60 -3.16
CA GLN A 304 17.77 -16.72 -3.78
C GLN A 304 17.06 -15.59 -4.54
N VAL A 305 17.40 -14.33 -4.22
CA VAL A 305 16.77 -13.14 -4.78
C VAL A 305 17.74 -12.26 -5.57
N ALA A 306 19.04 -12.29 -5.25
CA ALA A 306 20.02 -11.46 -5.94
C ALA A 306 21.40 -12.09 -5.96
N GLU A 307 22.19 -11.67 -6.95
CA GLU A 307 23.64 -11.85 -7.06
C GLU A 307 24.31 -10.51 -6.74
N LEU A 308 25.25 -10.50 -5.83
CA LEU A 308 25.95 -9.32 -5.34
C LEU A 308 27.40 -9.38 -5.85
N ASP A 309 27.65 -8.66 -6.95
CA ASP A 309 28.97 -8.61 -7.56
C ASP A 309 29.85 -7.59 -6.83
N GLY A 310 30.93 -8.05 -6.22
CA GLY A 310 31.93 -7.21 -5.53
C GLY A 310 32.79 -6.35 -6.46
N TRP A 311 32.51 -6.32 -7.77
CA TRP A 311 33.30 -5.61 -8.75
C TRP A 311 32.58 -4.38 -9.30
N PHE A 312 33.41 -3.40 -9.68
CA PHE A 312 32.94 -2.18 -10.32
C PHE A 312 33.85 -1.84 -11.52
N TYR A 313 33.26 -1.72 -12.69
CA TYR A 313 34.02 -1.49 -13.93
C TYR A 313 34.46 -0.05 -14.11
N GLU A 314 33.84 0.90 -13.42
CA GLU A 314 34.23 2.30 -13.42
C GLU A 314 35.59 2.51 -12.70
N THR A 315 36.29 3.57 -12.99
CA THR A 315 37.64 3.80 -12.51
C THR A 315 37.79 4.92 -11.49
N TRP A 316 36.69 5.52 -11.05
CA TRP A 316 36.73 6.69 -10.18
C TRP A 316 36.97 6.36 -8.69
N GLY A 317 36.84 5.11 -8.28
CA GLY A 317 37.07 4.66 -6.90
C GLY A 317 36.19 3.50 -6.48
N GLU A 318 36.30 3.08 -5.24
CA GLU A 318 35.38 2.06 -4.69
C GLU A 318 33.97 2.57 -4.60
N ASN A 319 33.03 1.79 -5.10
CA ASN A 319 31.61 2.12 -5.09
C ASN A 319 30.89 1.46 -3.92
N MET A 320 30.02 2.20 -3.26
CA MET A 320 29.03 1.64 -2.33
C MET A 320 27.75 1.34 -3.09
N LYS A 321 27.59 0.06 -3.47
CA LYS A 321 26.38 -0.38 -4.15
C LYS A 321 25.28 -0.59 -3.13
N MET A 322 24.12 -0.04 -3.42
CA MET A 322 22.91 -0.29 -2.69
C MET A 322 21.86 -0.84 -3.63
N SER A 323 21.12 -1.86 -3.20
CA SER A 323 20.10 -2.50 -4.01
C SER A 323 18.96 -2.98 -3.14
N VAL A 324 17.73 -2.76 -3.57
CA VAL A 324 16.54 -3.47 -3.09
C VAL A 324 16.65 -4.89 -3.63
N VAL A 325 16.64 -5.89 -2.75
CA VAL A 325 16.75 -7.33 -3.12
C VAL A 325 15.44 -8.08 -2.99
N ALA A 326 14.49 -7.53 -2.25
CA ALA A 326 13.11 -7.99 -2.22
C ALA A 326 12.20 -6.81 -1.87
N ASP A 327 11.01 -6.79 -2.47
CA ASP A 327 9.98 -5.76 -2.30
C ASP A 327 8.60 -6.39 -2.40
N GLY A 328 7.55 -5.71 -1.87
CA GLY A 328 6.18 -6.20 -1.87
C GLY A 328 5.97 -7.47 -1.03
N LEU A 329 6.86 -7.75 -0.08
CA LEU A 329 6.70 -8.87 0.85
C LEU A 329 5.52 -8.59 1.79
N PRO A 330 4.79 -9.64 2.24
CA PRO A 330 3.89 -9.49 3.36
C PRO A 330 4.61 -8.91 4.58
N TYR A 331 4.00 -7.98 5.32
CA TYR A 331 4.66 -7.45 6.51
C TYR A 331 4.91 -8.56 7.54
N GLY A 332 6.16 -8.72 7.92
CA GLY A 332 6.56 -9.78 8.84
C GLY A 332 8.04 -9.74 9.17
N LYS A 333 8.47 -10.69 10.02
CA LYS A 333 9.88 -10.90 10.29
C LYS A 333 10.46 -11.74 9.17
N HIS A 334 11.33 -11.13 8.36
CA HIS A 334 12.04 -11.77 7.26
C HIS A 334 13.48 -12.07 7.63
N ARG A 335 14.04 -13.10 6.99
CA ARG A 335 15.44 -13.52 7.16
C ARG A 335 16.20 -13.34 5.85
N LEU A 336 17.11 -12.36 5.84
CA LEU A 336 18.06 -12.16 4.75
C LEU A 336 19.38 -12.89 5.08
N GLU A 337 19.83 -13.80 4.23
CA GLU A 337 21.15 -14.40 4.30
C GLU A 337 22.00 -13.92 3.12
N ILE A 338 23.15 -13.34 3.42
CA ILE A 338 24.18 -13.03 2.41
C ILE A 338 25.27 -14.06 2.53
N LYS A 339 25.58 -14.75 1.42
CA LYS A 339 26.54 -15.84 1.40
C LYS A 339 27.56 -15.67 0.29
N VAL A 340 28.86 -15.73 0.63
CA VAL A 340 29.94 -15.77 -0.35
C VAL A 340 29.89 -17.13 -1.07
N MET A 341 29.74 -17.12 -2.39
CA MET A 341 29.60 -18.33 -3.19
C MET A 341 30.67 -18.50 -4.25
N GLU A 342 31.30 -17.40 -4.67
CA GLU A 342 32.36 -17.45 -5.68
C GLU A 342 33.56 -16.64 -5.18
N THR A 343 34.70 -17.35 -4.95
CA THR A 343 35.99 -16.75 -4.63
C THR A 343 36.96 -17.04 -5.77
N HIS A 344 37.91 -16.13 -5.99
CA HIS A 344 38.94 -16.23 -7.03
C HIS A 344 40.33 -16.25 -6.40
N GLU A 345 41.31 -16.92 -7.03
CA GLU A 345 42.69 -16.96 -6.53
C GLU A 345 43.33 -15.56 -6.44
N ASN A 346 42.79 -14.60 -7.17
CA ASN A 346 43.27 -13.22 -7.24
C ASN A 346 42.43 -12.23 -6.39
N ASP A 347 41.53 -12.70 -5.53
CA ASP A 347 40.82 -11.82 -4.62
C ASP A 347 41.83 -11.13 -3.68
N THR A 348 41.86 -9.79 -3.76
CA THR A 348 42.79 -8.95 -2.97
C THR A 348 42.07 -8.34 -1.76
N LYS A 349 40.73 -8.30 -1.79
CA LYS A 349 39.90 -7.78 -0.70
C LYS A 349 38.76 -8.74 -0.40
N PRO A 350 38.32 -8.86 0.87
CA PRO A 350 37.12 -9.61 1.22
C PRO A 350 35.89 -8.96 0.62
N PHE A 351 34.82 -9.73 0.43
CA PHE A 351 33.48 -9.16 0.20
C PHE A 351 33.10 -8.34 1.42
N TYR A 352 32.83 -7.05 1.21
CA TYR A 352 32.48 -6.12 2.29
C TYR A 352 31.03 -5.73 2.22
N LEU A 353 30.27 -6.07 3.26
CA LEU A 353 28.88 -5.72 3.41
C LEU A 353 28.78 -4.58 4.43
N ASN A 354 28.32 -3.42 4.00
CA ASN A 354 28.07 -2.28 4.90
C ASN A 354 26.89 -2.54 5.84
N GLY A 355 25.92 -3.35 5.40
CA GLY A 355 24.75 -3.72 6.16
C GLY A 355 23.58 -4.11 5.28
N ALA A 356 22.47 -4.37 5.94
CA ALA A 356 21.18 -4.58 5.33
C ALA A 356 20.13 -3.74 6.06
N GLY A 357 19.01 -3.48 5.39
CA GLY A 357 17.91 -2.76 5.98
C GLY A 357 16.58 -3.39 5.58
N PHE A 358 15.63 -3.30 6.48
CA PHE A 358 14.24 -3.70 6.27
C PHE A 358 13.37 -2.45 6.36
N ALA A 359 12.52 -2.26 5.35
CA ALA A 359 11.65 -1.10 5.25
C ALA A 359 10.18 -1.53 5.20
N GLY A 360 9.28 -0.65 5.63
CA GLY A 360 7.84 -0.84 5.60
C GLY A 360 7.21 -0.92 6.98
N LYS A 361 5.93 -0.58 7.03
CA LYS A 361 5.09 -0.70 8.22
C LYS A 361 3.96 -1.69 7.98
N LYS A 362 3.37 -2.18 9.06
CA LYS A 362 2.17 -3.02 9.01
C LYS A 362 1.02 -2.20 8.43
N PRO A 363 0.30 -2.69 7.39
CA PRO A 363 -0.90 -2.03 6.90
C PRO A 363 -1.93 -1.85 8.02
N GLU A 364 -2.82 -0.88 7.90
CA GLU A 364 -3.92 -0.71 8.85
C GLU A 364 -5.15 -1.51 8.41
N ILE A 365 -5.89 -2.11 9.36
CA ILE A 365 -7.20 -2.67 9.06
C ILE A 365 -8.17 -1.55 8.71
N MET A 366 -9.04 -1.78 7.74
CA MET A 366 -10.06 -0.82 7.33
C MET A 366 -11.41 -1.19 7.93
N LEU A 367 -11.83 -0.49 9.00
CA LEU A 367 -13.19 -0.60 9.54
C LEU A 367 -14.17 0.05 8.56
N MET A 368 -15.32 -0.59 8.32
CA MET A 368 -16.29 -0.14 7.33
C MET A 368 -17.53 0.45 7.97
N ASP A 369 -18.02 1.56 7.41
CA ASP A 369 -19.36 2.07 7.65
C ASP A 369 -20.29 1.48 6.57
N PRO A 370 -21.28 0.65 6.98
CA PRO A 370 -22.14 -0.06 6.05
C PRO A 370 -23.20 0.83 5.42
N VAL A 371 -23.78 0.36 4.31
CA VAL A 371 -24.93 0.98 3.67
C VAL A 371 -26.18 0.14 3.95
N CYS A 372 -27.21 0.75 4.57
CA CYS A 372 -28.48 0.10 4.84
C CYS A 372 -29.52 0.41 3.75
N THR A 373 -30.30 -0.59 3.34
CA THR A 373 -31.33 -0.45 2.33
C THR A 373 -32.73 -0.82 2.85
N HIS A 374 -33.74 -0.11 2.38
CA HIS A 374 -35.15 -0.36 2.69
C HIS A 374 -35.75 -1.39 1.73
N ASN A 375 -36.43 -2.38 2.28
CA ASN A 375 -37.00 -3.47 1.50
C ASN A 375 -38.41 -3.80 2.00
N VAL A 376 -39.30 -4.12 1.07
CA VAL A 376 -40.72 -4.45 1.40
C VAL A 376 -40.86 -5.61 2.41
N TRP A 377 -39.81 -6.42 2.56
CA TRP A 377 -39.76 -7.55 3.46
C TRP A 377 -38.84 -7.31 4.67
N GLY A 378 -38.21 -6.12 4.75
CA GLY A 378 -37.25 -5.77 5.76
C GLY A 378 -37.83 -5.64 7.18
N GLY A 379 -36.94 -5.71 8.16
CA GLY A 379 -37.24 -5.67 9.57
C GLY A 379 -36.56 -4.53 10.33
N THR A 380 -36.36 -4.74 11.62
CA THR A 380 -35.76 -3.76 12.54
C THR A 380 -34.47 -4.25 13.20
N ARG A 381 -34.10 -5.53 13.00
CA ARG A 381 -33.01 -6.19 13.74
C ARG A 381 -31.64 -5.62 13.37
N ILE A 382 -31.46 -5.15 12.13
CA ILE A 382 -30.25 -4.45 11.71
C ILE A 382 -29.99 -3.23 12.61
N ARG A 383 -31.05 -2.51 13.00
CA ARG A 383 -30.97 -1.39 13.93
C ARG A 383 -30.89 -1.83 15.39
N THR A 384 -31.78 -2.76 15.83
CA THR A 384 -31.92 -3.11 17.24
C THR A 384 -30.80 -4.01 17.75
N ASP A 385 -30.36 -4.99 16.95
CA ASP A 385 -29.43 -6.03 17.37
C ASP A 385 -27.97 -5.69 17.02
N TYR A 386 -27.76 -4.78 16.04
CA TYR A 386 -26.44 -4.36 15.56
C TYR A 386 -26.15 -2.87 15.78
N GLY A 387 -27.16 -2.08 16.16
CA GLY A 387 -26.98 -0.68 16.55
C GLY A 387 -26.71 0.29 15.40
N TYR A 388 -26.97 -0.11 14.14
CA TYR A 388 -26.77 0.75 13.01
C TYR A 388 -27.79 1.90 12.98
N GLN A 389 -27.31 3.08 12.63
CA GLN A 389 -28.14 4.28 12.47
C GLN A 389 -28.82 4.23 11.11
N ALA A 390 -30.05 3.76 11.11
CA ALA A 390 -30.90 3.74 9.92
C ALA A 390 -32.34 4.07 10.31
N ASP A 391 -33.03 4.87 9.52
CA ASP A 391 -34.40 5.28 9.76
C ASP A 391 -35.39 4.21 9.23
N GLY A 392 -36.55 4.09 9.87
CA GLY A 392 -37.63 3.20 9.44
C GLY A 392 -37.63 1.83 10.11
N ASP A 393 -38.67 1.02 9.79
CA ASP A 393 -38.90 -0.33 10.33
C ASP A 393 -38.93 -1.41 9.22
N ASP A 394 -38.34 -1.10 8.08
CA ASP A 394 -38.29 -1.91 6.87
C ASP A 394 -36.86 -2.04 6.30
N ILE A 395 -35.88 -2.03 7.18
CA ILE A 395 -34.47 -2.18 6.80
C ILE A 395 -34.23 -3.66 6.52
N GLY A 396 -34.10 -4.02 5.25
CA GLY A 396 -33.91 -5.42 4.85
C GLY A 396 -32.48 -5.84 4.72
N GLU A 397 -31.59 -4.94 4.26
CA GLU A 397 -30.18 -5.26 4.05
C GLU A 397 -29.26 -4.23 4.66
N CYS A 398 -28.13 -4.69 5.18
CA CYS A 398 -26.99 -3.90 5.62
C CYS A 398 -25.76 -4.40 4.87
N TRP A 399 -25.28 -3.63 3.89
CA TRP A 399 -24.13 -3.94 3.06
C TRP A 399 -22.87 -3.52 3.83
N GLY A 400 -22.28 -4.49 4.52
CA GLY A 400 -21.18 -4.27 5.46
C GLY A 400 -19.85 -4.04 4.77
N VAL A 401 -19.51 -4.84 3.75
CA VAL A 401 -18.36 -4.62 2.87
C VAL A 401 -18.88 -4.61 1.45
N SER A 402 -18.82 -3.47 0.81
CA SER A 402 -19.34 -3.26 -0.54
C SER A 402 -18.64 -2.12 -1.24
N ALA A 403 -18.18 -2.36 -2.47
CA ALA A 403 -17.77 -1.34 -3.43
C ALA A 403 -18.74 -1.27 -4.62
N HIS A 404 -19.99 -1.77 -4.45
CA HIS A 404 -20.99 -1.77 -5.50
C HIS A 404 -21.58 -0.36 -5.67
N PRO A 405 -21.83 0.12 -6.92
CA PRO A 405 -22.35 1.49 -7.16
C PRO A 405 -23.67 1.79 -6.43
N ASN A 406 -24.52 0.78 -6.22
CA ASN A 406 -25.80 0.93 -5.55
C ASN A 406 -25.72 0.96 -4.01
N GLY A 407 -24.51 0.76 -3.44
CA GLY A 407 -24.31 0.73 -1.99
C GLY A 407 -22.82 0.69 -1.63
N ASP A 408 -22.06 1.67 -2.09
CA ASP A 408 -20.62 1.79 -1.85
C ASP A 408 -20.34 2.17 -0.40
N GLY A 409 -19.67 1.28 0.35
CA GLY A 409 -19.30 1.48 1.74
C GLY A 409 -18.26 2.58 1.92
N THR A 410 -18.10 3.05 3.16
CA THR A 410 -17.13 4.09 3.50
C THR A 410 -16.14 3.52 4.51
N VAL A 411 -14.85 3.77 4.33
CA VAL A 411 -13.81 3.43 5.32
C VAL A 411 -13.95 4.37 6.51
N ARG A 412 -13.98 3.82 7.74
CA ARG A 412 -14.25 4.57 8.97
C ARG A 412 -12.98 5.11 9.64
N ASN A 413 -11.83 4.48 9.43
CA ASN A 413 -10.59 4.76 10.19
C ASN A 413 -9.36 4.87 9.29
N GLY A 414 -8.24 5.25 9.91
CA GLY A 414 -6.92 5.26 9.27
C GLY A 414 -6.78 6.30 8.17
N ALA A 415 -5.81 6.05 7.30
CA ALA A 415 -5.46 6.94 6.20
C ALA A 415 -6.62 7.17 5.20
N PHE A 416 -7.52 6.20 5.08
CA PHE A 416 -8.64 6.24 4.14
C PHE A 416 -9.98 6.63 4.80
N ALA A 417 -9.96 7.16 6.02
CA ALA A 417 -11.19 7.54 6.71
C ALA A 417 -12.04 8.54 5.91
N GLY A 418 -13.30 8.17 5.66
CA GLY A 418 -14.24 8.96 4.85
C GLY A 418 -14.22 8.65 3.35
N GLU A 419 -13.27 7.86 2.86
CA GLU A 419 -13.20 7.46 1.46
C GLU A 419 -14.13 6.29 1.15
N LYS A 420 -14.63 6.25 -0.08
CA LYS A 420 -15.45 5.14 -0.60
C LYS A 420 -14.57 3.93 -0.90
N LEU A 421 -15.04 2.72 -0.56
CA LEU A 421 -14.28 1.49 -0.80
C LEU A 421 -13.94 1.30 -2.29
N SER A 422 -14.84 1.64 -3.21
CA SER A 422 -14.58 1.58 -4.64
C SER A 422 -13.40 2.46 -5.07
N LYS A 423 -13.25 3.64 -4.45
CA LYS A 423 -12.11 4.53 -4.70
C LYS A 423 -10.82 3.94 -4.14
N VAL A 424 -10.82 3.49 -2.87
CA VAL A 424 -9.64 2.87 -2.25
C VAL A 424 -9.21 1.63 -3.05
N TYR A 425 -10.14 0.78 -3.46
CA TYR A 425 -9.85 -0.40 -4.26
C TYR A 425 -9.20 -0.07 -5.62
N ARG A 426 -9.66 0.98 -6.29
CA ARG A 426 -9.12 1.41 -7.58
C ARG A 426 -7.72 2.02 -7.46
N GLU A 427 -7.50 2.84 -6.42
CA GLU A 427 -6.30 3.66 -6.28
C GLU A 427 -5.18 2.94 -5.49
N HIS A 428 -5.51 1.90 -4.69
CA HIS A 428 -4.60 1.17 -3.80
C HIS A 428 -4.79 -0.35 -3.93
N ARG A 429 -4.57 -0.88 -5.15
CA ARG A 429 -4.74 -2.32 -5.45
C ARG A 429 -3.82 -3.22 -4.63
N ASP A 430 -2.66 -2.73 -4.25
CA ASP A 430 -1.67 -3.38 -3.39
C ASP A 430 -2.22 -3.75 -2.00
N LEU A 431 -3.23 -3.04 -1.51
CA LEU A 431 -3.93 -3.39 -0.27
C LEU A 431 -4.86 -4.61 -0.40
N PHE A 432 -5.13 -5.05 -1.61
CA PHE A 432 -6.09 -6.13 -1.87
C PHE A 432 -5.45 -7.39 -2.47
N PHE A 433 -4.32 -7.24 -3.17
CA PHE A 433 -3.61 -8.34 -3.79
C PHE A 433 -2.11 -8.14 -3.69
N SER A 434 -1.35 -9.20 -3.39
CA SER A 434 0.11 -9.12 -3.40
C SER A 434 0.63 -8.88 -4.83
N ARG A 435 1.77 -8.19 -4.93
CA ARG A 435 2.41 -7.85 -6.23
C ARG A 435 2.82 -9.07 -7.07
N ASP A 436 2.91 -10.26 -6.48
CA ASP A 436 3.29 -11.50 -7.17
C ASP A 436 2.14 -12.17 -7.97
N LYS A 437 0.90 -11.79 -7.76
CA LYS A 437 -0.16 -12.15 -8.70
C LYS A 437 -0.04 -11.22 -9.88
N ASP A 438 0.29 -11.77 -11.06
CA ASP A 438 0.32 -11.06 -12.34
C ASP A 438 -0.80 -10.02 -12.40
N LEU A 439 -0.49 -8.82 -11.94
CA LEU A 439 -1.32 -7.65 -12.17
C LEU A 439 -1.28 -7.47 -13.68
N VAL A 440 -2.34 -7.91 -14.30
CA VAL A 440 -2.60 -7.82 -15.72
C VAL A 440 -2.06 -6.50 -16.24
N ASP A 441 -1.10 -6.64 -17.19
CA ASP A 441 -0.67 -5.66 -18.17
C ASP A 441 -0.85 -4.20 -17.74
N SER A 442 0.17 -3.64 -17.08
CA SER A 442 0.20 -2.28 -16.52
C SER A 442 0.16 -1.16 -17.59
N ASP A 443 0.11 -1.52 -18.88
CA ASP A 443 0.10 -0.55 -19.97
C ASP A 443 -1.27 0.10 -20.22
N ASN A 444 -2.33 -0.32 -19.51
CA ASN A 444 -3.64 0.30 -19.58
C ASN A 444 -4.33 0.26 -18.19
N PRO A 445 -4.11 1.29 -17.35
CA PRO A 445 -4.92 1.41 -16.13
C PRO A 445 -6.40 1.53 -16.52
N PRO A 446 -7.32 0.87 -15.81
CA PRO A 446 -8.73 0.95 -16.11
C PRO A 446 -9.22 2.39 -15.99
N TYR A 447 -9.67 2.96 -17.10
CA TYR A 447 -10.22 4.31 -17.14
C TYR A 447 -11.70 4.22 -16.79
N TYR A 448 -12.09 4.69 -15.62
CA TYR A 448 -13.50 4.90 -15.26
C TYR A 448 -13.91 6.31 -15.73
N GLU A 449 -14.60 6.39 -16.84
CA GLU A 449 -15.45 7.58 -17.10
C GLU A 449 -16.75 7.43 -16.31
N GLU A 450 -17.16 8.49 -15.62
CA GLU A 450 -18.45 8.58 -14.93
C GLU A 450 -19.56 8.24 -15.93
N GLY A 451 -20.24 7.09 -15.75
CA GLY A 451 -21.30 6.60 -16.64
C GLY A 451 -20.90 5.49 -17.62
N THR A 452 -19.67 4.95 -17.57
CA THR A 452 -19.26 3.80 -18.38
C THR A 452 -19.54 2.47 -17.70
N THR A 453 -20.02 1.52 -18.48
CA THR A 453 -20.23 0.12 -18.10
C THR A 453 -18.90 -0.51 -17.74
N ILE A 454 -18.85 -1.26 -16.64
CA ILE A 454 -17.67 -2.04 -16.21
C ILE A 454 -17.22 -2.94 -17.34
N THR A 455 -15.98 -2.75 -17.81
CA THR A 455 -15.51 -3.44 -19.01
C THR A 455 -14.77 -4.75 -18.73
N LYS A 456 -14.30 -4.96 -17.48
CA LYS A 456 -13.58 -6.19 -17.11
C LYS A 456 -13.92 -6.65 -15.69
N PRO A 457 -14.20 -7.95 -15.48
CA PRO A 457 -14.50 -8.49 -14.15
C PRO A 457 -13.41 -8.27 -13.11
N GLU A 458 -12.14 -8.28 -13.51
CA GLU A 458 -10.97 -8.06 -12.66
C GLU A 458 -10.88 -6.63 -12.11
N ASP A 459 -11.57 -5.67 -12.70
CA ASP A 459 -11.58 -4.27 -12.24
C ASP A 459 -12.61 -4.01 -11.13
N VAL A 460 -13.44 -5.01 -10.82
CA VAL A 460 -14.51 -4.91 -9.82
C VAL A 460 -14.04 -5.48 -8.50
N PHE A 461 -14.29 -4.77 -7.39
CA PHE A 461 -14.12 -5.36 -6.06
C PHE A 461 -14.88 -6.69 -6.00
N PRO A 462 -14.24 -7.81 -5.62
CA PRO A 462 -14.78 -9.13 -5.93
C PRO A 462 -16.00 -9.54 -5.10
N LEU A 463 -16.12 -9.03 -3.86
CA LEU A 463 -17.07 -9.50 -2.87
C LEU A 463 -18.09 -8.45 -2.48
N LEU A 464 -19.26 -8.91 -2.04
CA LEU A 464 -20.26 -8.13 -1.32
C LEU A 464 -20.69 -8.93 -0.09
N ILE A 465 -20.50 -8.35 1.09
CA ILE A 465 -20.84 -8.96 2.38
C ILE A 465 -21.98 -8.16 3.00
N LYS A 466 -23.09 -8.82 3.36
CA LYS A 466 -24.24 -8.13 3.93
C LYS A 466 -24.99 -8.96 4.96
N ILE A 467 -25.68 -8.26 5.87
CA ILE A 467 -26.68 -8.85 6.74
C ILE A 467 -28.06 -8.62 6.13
N ILE A 468 -28.87 -9.67 6.11
CA ILE A 468 -30.25 -9.67 5.64
C ILE A 468 -31.18 -9.92 6.82
N ASP A 469 -32.09 -8.99 7.11
CA ASP A 469 -33.16 -9.11 8.10
C ASP A 469 -34.50 -9.34 7.42
N ALA A 470 -34.90 -10.57 7.28
CA ALA A 470 -36.14 -10.98 6.63
C ALA A 470 -37.31 -10.98 7.63
N LYS A 471 -38.01 -9.86 7.83
CA LYS A 471 -39.28 -9.82 8.59
C LYS A 471 -40.37 -10.64 7.92
N SER A 472 -40.38 -10.67 6.61
CA SER A 472 -41.29 -11.49 5.80
C SER A 472 -40.53 -12.13 4.64
N ASP A 473 -41.19 -13.08 3.94
CA ASP A 473 -40.56 -13.84 2.86
C ASP A 473 -39.97 -12.95 1.76
N LEU A 474 -38.75 -13.19 1.35
CA LEU A 474 -38.17 -12.59 0.15
C LEU A 474 -38.82 -13.19 -1.10
N SER A 475 -38.73 -12.51 -2.25
CA SER A 475 -39.17 -13.05 -3.53
C SER A 475 -38.47 -14.39 -3.82
N ILE A 476 -39.17 -15.30 -4.47
CA ILE A 476 -38.55 -16.47 -5.08
C ILE A 476 -37.76 -15.98 -6.29
N GLN A 477 -36.49 -16.24 -6.32
CA GLN A 477 -35.54 -15.64 -7.27
C GLN A 477 -34.47 -16.64 -7.72
N VAL A 478 -33.73 -16.24 -8.74
CA VAL A 478 -32.56 -16.95 -9.26
C VAL A 478 -31.55 -15.94 -9.78
N HIS A 479 -30.27 -16.29 -9.74
CA HIS A 479 -29.17 -15.46 -10.24
C HIS A 479 -28.47 -16.09 -11.44
N PRO A 480 -27.98 -15.28 -12.41
CA PRO A 480 -27.19 -15.76 -13.54
C PRO A 480 -25.76 -16.10 -13.10
N ASP A 481 -25.07 -16.89 -13.93
CA ASP A 481 -23.60 -17.01 -13.88
C ASP A 481 -22.91 -15.83 -14.58
N ASP A 482 -21.56 -15.76 -14.47
CA ASP A 482 -20.76 -14.68 -15.06
C ASP A 482 -20.96 -14.56 -16.56
N LYS A 483 -21.08 -15.68 -17.27
CA LYS A 483 -21.26 -15.67 -18.72
C LYS A 483 -22.58 -15.06 -19.13
N TYR A 484 -23.67 -15.51 -18.53
CA TYR A 484 -25.01 -14.98 -18.85
C TYR A 484 -25.12 -13.49 -18.45
N ALA A 485 -24.58 -13.12 -17.27
CA ALA A 485 -24.58 -11.75 -16.80
C ALA A 485 -23.76 -10.81 -17.73
N ALA A 486 -22.60 -11.25 -18.17
CA ALA A 486 -21.77 -10.48 -19.11
C ALA A 486 -22.48 -10.23 -20.45
N GLU A 487 -23.23 -11.24 -20.95
CA GLU A 487 -23.93 -11.15 -22.24
C GLU A 487 -25.24 -10.35 -22.17
N HIS A 488 -25.97 -10.39 -21.02
CA HIS A 488 -27.34 -9.88 -20.93
C HIS A 488 -27.50 -8.71 -19.96
N GLU A 489 -26.51 -8.46 -19.07
CA GLU A 489 -26.55 -7.44 -18.03
C GLU A 489 -25.35 -6.49 -18.12
N ASN A 490 -25.07 -6.03 -19.35
CA ASN A 490 -24.09 -4.98 -19.66
C ASN A 490 -22.66 -5.24 -19.10
N GLY A 491 -22.20 -6.50 -19.14
CA GLY A 491 -20.87 -6.86 -18.68
C GLY A 491 -20.75 -7.06 -17.16
N SER A 492 -21.88 -7.16 -16.45
CA SER A 492 -21.89 -7.39 -15.01
C SER A 492 -21.35 -8.78 -14.63
N LEU A 493 -20.94 -8.91 -13.36
CA LEU A 493 -20.64 -10.21 -12.76
C LEU A 493 -21.92 -11.04 -12.58
N GLY A 494 -21.80 -12.35 -12.63
CA GLY A 494 -22.79 -13.26 -12.11
C GLY A 494 -22.96 -13.11 -10.60
N LYS A 495 -23.89 -13.87 -10.01
CA LYS A 495 -24.11 -13.81 -8.58
C LYS A 495 -24.14 -15.22 -7.98
N LYS A 496 -22.93 -15.67 -7.59
CA LYS A 496 -22.76 -16.82 -6.71
C LYS A 496 -22.77 -16.30 -5.28
N GLU A 497 -23.53 -16.91 -4.39
CA GLU A 497 -23.68 -16.46 -3.01
C GLU A 497 -23.75 -17.63 -2.02
N CYS A 498 -23.56 -17.32 -0.76
CA CYS A 498 -23.78 -18.26 0.34
C CYS A 498 -24.33 -17.54 1.56
N TRP A 499 -25.00 -18.30 2.42
CA TRP A 499 -25.68 -17.81 3.60
C TRP A 499 -25.17 -18.50 4.87
N TYR A 500 -24.73 -17.73 5.84
CA TYR A 500 -24.54 -18.19 7.21
C TYR A 500 -25.74 -17.73 8.04
N VAL A 501 -26.46 -18.67 8.66
CA VAL A 501 -27.67 -18.36 9.44
C VAL A 501 -27.27 -17.77 10.79
N LEU A 502 -27.43 -16.45 10.94
CA LEU A 502 -27.15 -15.72 12.17
C LEU A 502 -28.21 -15.97 13.24
N ASP A 503 -29.48 -16.06 12.81
CA ASP A 503 -30.60 -16.39 13.69
C ASP A 503 -31.82 -16.88 12.90
N ALA A 504 -32.66 -17.68 13.56
CA ALA A 504 -33.88 -18.26 12.99
C ALA A 504 -35.01 -18.25 14.05
N PRO A 505 -36.30 -18.32 13.63
CA PRO A 505 -37.41 -18.47 14.57
C PRO A 505 -37.27 -19.68 15.49
N ALA A 506 -37.71 -19.54 16.75
CA ALA A 506 -37.60 -20.60 17.78
C ALA A 506 -38.31 -21.90 17.39
N GLU A 507 -39.39 -21.80 16.60
CA GLU A 507 -40.13 -22.94 16.06
C GLU A 507 -39.43 -23.59 14.86
N GLY A 508 -38.31 -23.05 14.42
CA GLY A 508 -37.50 -23.48 13.28
C GLY A 508 -37.59 -22.51 12.12
N GLY A 509 -36.42 -22.22 11.52
CA GLY A 509 -36.32 -21.41 10.30
C GLY A 509 -36.51 -22.24 9.03
N ALA A 510 -36.76 -21.59 7.91
CA ALA A 510 -36.85 -22.24 6.62
C ALA A 510 -36.25 -21.38 5.50
N LEU A 511 -35.68 -22.05 4.51
CA LEU A 511 -35.18 -21.44 3.27
C LEU A 511 -35.73 -22.18 2.07
N VAL A 512 -35.93 -21.48 0.96
CA VAL A 512 -36.16 -22.10 -0.34
C VAL A 512 -34.82 -22.35 -1.00
N VAL A 513 -34.53 -23.62 -1.36
CA VAL A 513 -33.28 -24.02 -2.02
C VAL A 513 -33.59 -25.07 -3.09
N GLY A 514 -33.64 -24.63 -4.34
CA GLY A 514 -33.96 -25.47 -5.49
C GLY A 514 -35.46 -25.66 -5.75
N HIS A 515 -35.74 -26.57 -6.63
CA HIS A 515 -37.10 -26.89 -7.10
C HIS A 515 -37.29 -28.41 -7.37
N ASN A 516 -38.54 -28.83 -7.58
CA ASN A 516 -38.91 -30.23 -7.77
C ASN A 516 -39.15 -30.62 -9.25
N ALA A 517 -38.99 -29.70 -10.21
CA ALA A 517 -39.15 -29.99 -11.62
C ALA A 517 -37.97 -30.82 -12.14
N MET A 518 -38.24 -31.83 -12.96
CA MET A 518 -37.26 -32.73 -13.56
C MET A 518 -36.88 -32.34 -14.99
N THR A 519 -37.69 -31.49 -15.64
CA THR A 519 -37.47 -31.02 -17.01
C THR A 519 -37.76 -29.51 -17.10
N HIS A 520 -37.16 -28.84 -18.09
CA HIS A 520 -37.44 -27.42 -18.35
C HIS A 520 -38.91 -27.16 -18.71
N ASN A 521 -39.55 -28.09 -19.43
CA ASN A 521 -40.98 -27.97 -19.76
C ASN A 521 -41.84 -28.02 -18.49
N GLU A 522 -41.59 -28.96 -17.59
CA GLU A 522 -42.30 -29.07 -16.32
C GLU A 522 -42.10 -27.79 -15.45
N LEU A 523 -40.85 -27.28 -15.41
CA LEU A 523 -40.55 -26.02 -14.73
C LEU A 523 -41.38 -24.87 -15.31
N ALA A 524 -41.34 -24.67 -16.62
CA ALA A 524 -42.04 -23.61 -17.31
C ALA A 524 -43.58 -23.72 -17.13
N GLU A 525 -44.14 -24.91 -17.18
CA GLU A 525 -45.56 -25.16 -16.93
C GLU A 525 -45.96 -24.79 -15.49
N LYS A 526 -45.22 -25.25 -14.51
CA LYS A 526 -45.51 -24.97 -13.09
C LYS A 526 -45.37 -23.48 -12.75
N VAL A 527 -44.35 -22.80 -13.33
CA VAL A 527 -44.20 -21.35 -13.19
C VAL A 527 -45.37 -20.61 -13.80
N ARG A 528 -45.75 -20.93 -15.05
CA ARG A 528 -46.88 -20.33 -15.76
C ARG A 528 -48.21 -20.52 -15.03
N ASP A 529 -48.43 -21.75 -14.51
CA ASP A 529 -49.68 -22.12 -13.84
C ASP A 529 -49.72 -21.68 -12.35
N GLY A 530 -48.65 -21.06 -11.83
CA GLY A 530 -48.56 -20.58 -10.44
C GLY A 530 -48.55 -21.70 -9.41
N LYS A 531 -48.05 -22.91 -9.77
CA LYS A 531 -48.01 -24.10 -8.90
C LYS A 531 -46.83 -24.10 -7.95
N TRP A 532 -46.65 -22.97 -7.20
CA TRP A 532 -45.50 -22.72 -6.36
C TRP A 532 -45.27 -23.78 -5.28
N ASN A 533 -46.36 -24.23 -4.62
CA ASN A 533 -46.28 -25.27 -3.56
C ASN A 533 -45.76 -26.64 -4.05
N GLU A 534 -45.99 -26.93 -5.34
CA GLU A 534 -45.49 -28.15 -5.97
C GLU A 534 -44.07 -27.99 -6.54
N LEU A 535 -43.73 -26.74 -6.89
CA LEU A 535 -42.48 -26.44 -7.58
C LEU A 535 -41.31 -26.21 -6.60
N ILE A 536 -41.48 -25.35 -5.61
CA ILE A 536 -40.35 -24.95 -4.75
C ILE A 536 -40.00 -25.99 -3.70
N ARG A 537 -38.71 -26.10 -3.42
CA ARG A 537 -38.18 -26.96 -2.38
C ARG A 537 -37.81 -26.15 -1.15
N THR A 538 -38.54 -26.35 -0.07
CA THR A 538 -38.24 -25.66 1.22
C THR A 538 -37.49 -26.60 2.14
N ILE A 539 -36.47 -26.08 2.81
CA ILE A 539 -35.63 -26.81 3.77
C ILE A 539 -35.69 -26.16 5.15
N PRO A 540 -35.73 -26.94 6.22
CA PRO A 540 -35.57 -26.42 7.56
C PRO A 540 -34.10 -26.03 7.81
N VAL A 541 -33.87 -24.91 8.51
CA VAL A 541 -32.55 -24.44 8.90
C VAL A 541 -32.57 -23.90 10.34
N GLN A 542 -31.40 -23.88 10.95
CA GLN A 542 -31.18 -23.37 12.30
C GLN A 542 -30.01 -22.40 12.32
N LYS A 543 -29.87 -21.60 13.40
CA LYS A 543 -28.71 -20.77 13.64
C LYS A 543 -27.42 -21.59 13.50
N GLY A 544 -26.44 -21.05 12.78
CA GLY A 544 -25.14 -21.68 12.54
C GLY A 544 -25.10 -22.58 11.28
N ASP A 545 -26.25 -22.89 10.64
CA ASP A 545 -26.25 -23.60 9.36
C ASP A 545 -25.63 -22.72 8.26
N PHE A 546 -24.93 -23.35 7.31
CA PHE A 546 -24.38 -22.71 6.11
C PHE A 546 -25.06 -23.26 4.86
N VAL A 547 -25.40 -22.39 3.92
CA VAL A 547 -26.08 -22.76 2.66
C VAL A 547 -25.40 -22.11 1.48
N GLN A 548 -24.93 -22.91 0.54
CA GLN A 548 -24.37 -22.46 -0.74
C GLN A 548 -25.47 -22.32 -1.79
N ILE A 549 -25.49 -21.21 -2.49
CA ILE A 549 -26.41 -20.90 -3.60
C ILE A 549 -25.60 -20.64 -4.87
N ASP A 550 -25.46 -21.68 -5.67
CA ASP A 550 -24.82 -21.53 -6.99
C ASP A 550 -25.75 -20.85 -8.00
N PRO A 551 -25.21 -20.11 -8.99
CA PRO A 551 -25.98 -19.54 -10.07
C PRO A 551 -26.91 -20.57 -10.74
N GLY A 552 -28.14 -20.17 -11.03
CA GLY A 552 -29.18 -21.06 -11.56
C GLY A 552 -29.98 -21.81 -10.51
N THR A 553 -29.69 -21.63 -9.22
CA THR A 553 -30.47 -22.21 -8.11
C THR A 553 -31.66 -21.33 -7.76
N VAL A 554 -32.87 -21.84 -7.83
CA VAL A 554 -34.06 -21.15 -7.31
C VAL A 554 -33.99 -21.07 -5.80
N HIS A 555 -34.12 -19.88 -5.22
CA HIS A 555 -33.97 -19.70 -3.77
C HIS A 555 -34.83 -18.57 -3.23
N ALA A 556 -35.06 -18.57 -1.92
CA ALA A 556 -35.63 -17.45 -1.16
C ALA A 556 -35.35 -17.60 0.33
N ILE A 557 -35.18 -16.49 1.03
CA ILE A 557 -35.15 -16.42 2.49
C ILE A 557 -36.57 -16.27 3.01
N LYS A 558 -36.98 -17.10 3.95
CA LYS A 558 -38.33 -17.02 4.57
C LYS A 558 -38.32 -16.01 5.73
N GLY A 559 -39.51 -15.51 6.06
CA GLY A 559 -39.69 -14.55 7.16
C GLY A 559 -39.20 -15.07 8.51
N GLY A 560 -38.66 -14.19 9.33
CA GLY A 560 -38.06 -14.45 10.64
C GLY A 560 -36.57 -14.77 10.61
N MET A 561 -35.98 -14.94 9.45
CA MET A 561 -34.55 -15.26 9.30
C MET A 561 -33.66 -14.03 9.40
N LEU A 562 -32.47 -14.22 9.97
CA LEU A 562 -31.37 -13.27 9.93
C LEU A 562 -30.14 -13.98 9.34
N ILE A 563 -29.62 -13.45 8.27
CA ILE A 563 -28.61 -14.11 7.45
C ILE A 563 -27.39 -13.18 7.27
N LEU A 564 -26.18 -13.72 7.36
CA LEU A 564 -24.98 -13.11 6.78
C LEU A 564 -24.78 -13.73 5.40
N GLU A 565 -24.79 -12.90 4.38
CA GLU A 565 -24.58 -13.30 2.99
C GLU A 565 -23.19 -12.87 2.52
N THR A 566 -22.44 -13.82 1.96
CA THR A 566 -21.21 -13.57 1.19
C THR A 566 -21.49 -13.90 -0.25
N GLN A 567 -21.20 -12.96 -1.16
CA GLN A 567 -21.50 -13.10 -2.57
C GLN A 567 -20.47 -12.40 -3.47
N GLN A 568 -20.49 -12.72 -4.77
CA GLN A 568 -19.85 -11.86 -5.77
C GLN A 568 -20.46 -10.46 -5.74
N ASN A 569 -19.68 -9.45 -6.12
CA ASN A 569 -20.14 -8.04 -6.10
C ASN A 569 -21.14 -7.75 -7.24
N SER A 570 -22.34 -8.26 -7.07
CA SER A 570 -23.47 -8.16 -8.03
C SER A 570 -24.79 -8.05 -7.29
N ASP A 571 -25.72 -7.24 -7.78
CA ASP A 571 -27.07 -7.11 -7.25
C ASP A 571 -28.16 -7.63 -8.21
N ILE A 572 -27.74 -8.33 -9.27
CA ILE A 572 -28.64 -8.89 -10.29
C ILE A 572 -29.56 -9.93 -9.67
N THR A 573 -30.88 -9.69 -9.81
CA THR A 573 -31.91 -10.56 -9.26
C THR A 573 -33.03 -10.80 -10.27
N TYR A 574 -33.17 -12.03 -10.73
CA TYR A 574 -34.34 -12.43 -11.55
C TYR A 574 -35.45 -12.97 -10.65
N ARG A 575 -36.51 -12.18 -10.47
CA ARG A 575 -37.67 -12.54 -9.66
C ARG A 575 -38.59 -13.46 -10.43
N VAL A 576 -38.80 -14.64 -9.87
CA VAL A 576 -39.74 -15.64 -10.42
C VAL A 576 -41.14 -15.42 -9.85
N TYR A 577 -41.24 -15.13 -8.53
CA TYR A 577 -42.51 -14.88 -7.86
C TYR A 577 -42.32 -13.97 -6.64
N ASP A 578 -43.22 -13.03 -6.43
CA ASP A 578 -43.19 -12.04 -5.36
C ASP A 578 -44.47 -11.96 -4.52
N TYR A 579 -45.22 -13.03 -4.43
CA TYR A 579 -46.43 -13.15 -3.61
C TYR A 579 -47.49 -12.08 -3.92
N ASP A 580 -47.50 -11.53 -5.11
CA ASP A 580 -48.36 -10.41 -5.55
C ASP A 580 -48.30 -9.15 -4.66
N ARG A 581 -47.21 -8.96 -3.92
CA ARG A 581 -47.00 -7.83 -3.01
C ARG A 581 -46.95 -6.51 -3.76
N LEU A 582 -47.48 -5.46 -3.08
CA LEU A 582 -47.35 -4.09 -3.57
C LEU A 582 -46.20 -3.38 -2.83
N TYR A 583 -45.35 -2.75 -3.59
CA TYR A 583 -44.31 -1.85 -3.08
C TYR A 583 -44.55 -0.46 -3.66
N HIS A 584 -44.79 0.53 -2.79
CA HIS A 584 -45.27 1.87 -3.19
C HIS A 584 -46.49 1.86 -4.13
N GLY A 585 -47.41 0.93 -3.87
CA GLY A 585 -48.68 0.81 -4.63
C GLY A 585 -48.55 0.09 -5.99
N LYS A 586 -47.38 -0.49 -6.31
CA LYS A 586 -47.14 -1.23 -7.55
C LYS A 586 -46.55 -2.59 -7.26
N LYS A 587 -46.86 -3.61 -8.08
CA LYS A 587 -46.18 -4.90 -8.05
C LYS A 587 -44.74 -4.70 -8.54
N ARG A 588 -43.77 -5.39 -7.90
CA ARG A 588 -42.42 -5.45 -8.43
C ARG A 588 -42.36 -6.27 -9.72
N GLU A 589 -41.49 -5.90 -10.61
CA GLU A 589 -41.29 -6.60 -11.89
C GLU A 589 -40.85 -8.04 -11.68
N LEU A 590 -41.38 -8.94 -12.49
CA LEU A 590 -40.96 -10.34 -12.56
C LEU A 590 -40.13 -10.56 -13.84
N HIS A 591 -39.09 -11.34 -13.73
CA HIS A 591 -38.15 -11.62 -14.81
C HIS A 591 -38.26 -13.07 -15.26
N ILE A 592 -39.50 -13.47 -15.70
CA ILE A 592 -39.85 -14.87 -15.95
C ILE A 592 -38.96 -15.50 -17.02
N GLN A 593 -38.74 -14.79 -18.14
CA GLN A 593 -37.96 -15.36 -19.25
C GLN A 593 -36.48 -15.54 -18.82
N GLN A 594 -35.85 -14.50 -18.30
CA GLN A 594 -34.47 -14.56 -17.81
C GLN A 594 -34.31 -15.65 -16.73
N SER A 595 -35.30 -15.80 -15.85
CA SER A 595 -35.32 -16.86 -14.85
C SER A 595 -35.31 -18.25 -15.48
N LEU A 596 -36.20 -18.48 -16.48
CA LEU A 596 -36.26 -19.76 -17.17
C LEU A 596 -35.00 -20.10 -17.97
N ASP A 597 -34.30 -19.05 -18.45
CA ASP A 597 -33.06 -19.21 -19.22
C ASP A 597 -31.89 -19.68 -18.31
N VAL A 598 -31.86 -19.25 -17.05
CA VAL A 598 -30.75 -19.51 -16.15
C VAL A 598 -31.00 -20.63 -15.12
N ILE A 599 -32.26 -20.99 -14.82
CA ILE A 599 -32.57 -22.05 -13.85
C ILE A 599 -32.03 -23.41 -14.31
N LYS A 600 -31.20 -24.00 -13.46
CA LYS A 600 -30.65 -25.35 -13.68
C LYS A 600 -31.68 -26.43 -13.37
N VAL A 601 -31.93 -27.34 -14.32
CA VAL A 601 -32.89 -28.45 -14.21
C VAL A 601 -32.20 -29.78 -14.53
N PRO A 602 -32.26 -30.80 -13.66
CA PRO A 602 -32.87 -30.79 -12.31
C PRO A 602 -32.07 -29.94 -11.31
N ALA A 603 -32.72 -29.53 -10.22
CA ALA A 603 -32.05 -28.79 -9.13
C ALA A 603 -30.98 -29.67 -8.45
N ALA A 604 -29.94 -29.02 -7.93
CA ALA A 604 -28.84 -29.67 -7.20
C ALA A 604 -29.35 -30.46 -5.98
N GLN A 605 -28.59 -31.50 -5.58
CA GLN A 605 -28.87 -32.27 -4.36
C GLN A 605 -28.55 -31.41 -3.14
N LEU A 606 -29.37 -31.51 -2.08
CA LEU A 606 -29.23 -30.66 -0.87
C LEU A 606 -27.92 -30.91 -0.11
N ASP A 607 -27.45 -32.15 -0.08
CA ASP A 607 -26.18 -32.49 0.60
C ASP A 607 -24.97 -31.79 0.00
N ASN A 608 -25.10 -31.26 -1.22
CA ASN A 608 -24.07 -30.47 -1.88
C ASN A 608 -24.21 -28.96 -1.59
N CYS A 609 -25.32 -28.53 -1.00
CA CYS A 609 -25.64 -27.11 -0.80
C CYS A 609 -25.65 -26.72 0.67
N VAL A 610 -25.89 -27.65 1.60
CA VAL A 610 -26.15 -27.33 3.02
C VAL A 610 -25.13 -28.01 3.92
N ILE A 611 -24.45 -27.20 4.75
CA ILE A 611 -23.59 -27.68 5.83
C ILE A 611 -24.29 -27.34 7.13
N ARG A 612 -24.58 -28.37 7.95
CA ARG A 612 -25.31 -28.19 9.22
C ARG A 612 -24.41 -27.68 10.32
N HIS A 613 -25.00 -26.87 11.22
CA HIS A 613 -24.29 -26.26 12.35
C HIS A 613 -23.63 -27.31 13.27
N ASP A 614 -24.26 -28.45 13.54
CA ASP A 614 -23.72 -29.53 14.36
C ASP A 614 -22.41 -30.08 13.79
N ARG A 615 -22.30 -30.23 12.49
CA ARG A 615 -21.05 -30.56 11.82
C ARG A 615 -20.02 -29.47 11.98
N LEU A 616 -20.39 -28.21 11.67
CA LEU A 616 -19.46 -27.06 11.80
C LEU A 616 -18.98 -26.89 13.23
N ASP A 617 -19.83 -27.08 14.23
CA ASP A 617 -19.48 -26.95 15.64
C ASP A 617 -18.63 -28.13 16.14
N SER A 618 -18.84 -29.33 15.60
CA SER A 618 -18.00 -30.50 15.94
C SER A 618 -16.56 -30.39 15.40
N GLU A 619 -16.37 -29.65 14.34
CA GLU A 619 -15.07 -29.41 13.69
C GLU A 619 -14.40 -28.11 14.18
N LEU A 620 -15.13 -27.27 14.96
CA LEU A 620 -14.64 -25.98 15.46
C LEU A 620 -13.55 -26.18 16.50
N LYS A 621 -12.44 -25.50 16.31
CA LYS A 621 -11.41 -25.30 17.31
C LYS A 621 -11.34 -23.83 17.70
N GLU A 622 -11.42 -23.55 18.99
CA GLU A 622 -11.30 -22.19 19.48
C GLU A 622 -9.90 -21.65 19.18
N ASN A 623 -9.83 -20.37 18.81
CA ASN A 623 -8.61 -19.64 18.43
C ASN A 623 -7.88 -20.16 17.19
N GLU A 624 -8.55 -21.03 16.40
CA GLU A 624 -8.06 -21.48 15.09
C GLU A 624 -9.07 -21.11 13.99
N LEU A 625 -8.56 -20.81 12.80
CA LEU A 625 -9.39 -20.50 11.64
C LEU A 625 -9.99 -21.78 11.06
N GLN A 626 -11.33 -21.86 11.04
CA GLN A 626 -12.07 -22.98 10.47
C GLN A 626 -12.57 -22.65 9.06
N GLN A 627 -12.12 -23.37 8.04
CA GLN A 627 -12.70 -23.26 6.70
C GLN A 627 -14.11 -23.88 6.72
N ILE A 628 -15.13 -23.08 6.34
CA ILE A 628 -16.52 -23.52 6.16
C ILE A 628 -16.71 -24.03 4.75
N TYR A 629 -16.39 -23.18 3.75
CA TYR A 629 -16.64 -23.47 2.33
C TYR A 629 -15.64 -22.73 1.45
N LYS A 630 -15.19 -23.40 0.39
CA LYS A 630 -14.33 -22.80 -0.63
C LYS A 630 -14.85 -23.11 -2.05
N CYS A 631 -14.87 -22.09 -2.90
CA CYS A 631 -15.20 -22.22 -4.33
C CYS A 631 -14.25 -21.35 -5.18
N ASP A 632 -14.59 -21.17 -6.45
CA ASP A 632 -13.82 -20.37 -7.40
C ASP A 632 -14.02 -18.85 -7.27
N LYS A 633 -14.89 -18.40 -6.37
CA LYS A 633 -15.24 -16.98 -6.19
C LYS A 633 -14.98 -16.46 -4.78
N TYR A 634 -14.93 -17.36 -3.81
CA TYR A 634 -14.65 -17.00 -2.42
C TYR A 634 -14.30 -18.22 -1.57
N ASN A 635 -13.60 -17.97 -0.50
CA ASN A 635 -13.39 -18.89 0.61
C ASN A 635 -14.01 -18.27 1.87
N VAL A 636 -14.91 -19.00 2.53
CA VAL A 636 -15.61 -18.56 3.75
C VAL A 636 -15.10 -19.34 4.94
N MET A 637 -14.74 -18.63 5.99
CA MET A 637 -14.10 -19.18 7.18
C MET A 637 -14.78 -18.64 8.44
N ARG A 638 -14.71 -19.40 9.53
CA ARG A 638 -15.15 -18.98 10.86
C ARG A 638 -13.96 -18.94 11.81
N LEU A 639 -13.89 -17.89 12.61
CA LEU A 639 -12.94 -17.73 13.70
C LEU A 639 -13.70 -17.47 15.00
N LYS A 640 -13.55 -18.35 15.99
CA LYS A 640 -14.03 -18.15 17.36
C LYS A 640 -12.84 -17.91 18.27
N VAL A 641 -12.65 -16.67 18.68
CA VAL A 641 -11.62 -16.27 19.63
C VAL A 641 -12.22 -16.32 21.04
N THR A 642 -11.56 -17.00 21.96
CA THR A 642 -11.91 -17.05 23.40
C THR A 642 -10.81 -16.49 24.29
N SER A 643 -9.64 -16.22 23.70
CA SER A 643 -8.50 -15.59 24.36
C SER A 643 -7.65 -14.83 23.35
N GLU A 644 -6.86 -15.55 22.56
CA GLU A 644 -5.96 -14.99 21.55
C GLU A 644 -5.86 -15.94 20.36
N ALA A 645 -5.91 -15.40 19.13
CA ALA A 645 -5.71 -16.13 17.90
C ALA A 645 -4.77 -15.35 16.98
N LEU A 646 -3.90 -16.04 16.24
CA LEU A 646 -3.00 -15.47 15.27
C LEU A 646 -3.35 -16.00 13.89
N ILE A 647 -3.71 -15.11 12.96
CA ILE A 647 -4.08 -15.44 11.59
C ILE A 647 -3.09 -14.79 10.64
N LYS A 648 -2.53 -15.58 9.74
CA LYS A 648 -1.59 -15.07 8.74
C LYS A 648 -2.33 -14.65 7.47
N VAL A 649 -2.17 -13.38 7.06
CA VAL A 649 -2.74 -12.79 5.84
C VAL A 649 -1.61 -12.46 4.87
N THR A 650 -1.54 -13.14 3.74
CA THR A 650 -0.43 -13.03 2.78
C THR A 650 -0.88 -12.41 1.46
N ASP A 651 -1.42 -13.21 0.54
CA ASP A 651 -1.56 -12.84 -0.86
C ASP A 651 -2.85 -12.07 -1.18
N GLU A 652 -3.90 -12.32 -0.42
CA GLU A 652 -5.23 -11.74 -0.64
C GLU A 652 -5.75 -11.11 0.65
N PHE A 653 -6.58 -10.10 0.51
CA PHE A 653 -7.26 -9.46 1.64
C PHE A 653 -8.34 -10.37 2.23
N PHE A 654 -8.66 -10.18 3.51
CA PHE A 654 -9.85 -10.74 4.13
C PHE A 654 -10.90 -9.67 4.39
N THR A 655 -12.15 -9.98 4.08
CA THR A 655 -13.29 -9.29 4.66
C THR A 655 -13.69 -10.00 5.95
N ALA A 656 -14.12 -9.26 6.95
CA ALA A 656 -14.55 -9.81 8.22
C ALA A 656 -15.89 -9.20 8.68
N ALA A 657 -16.78 -10.04 9.18
CA ALA A 657 -18.01 -9.66 9.86
C ALA A 657 -18.00 -10.20 11.29
N VAL A 658 -18.08 -9.33 12.29
CA VAL A 658 -18.21 -9.73 13.69
C VAL A 658 -19.66 -10.12 13.98
N ILE A 659 -19.89 -11.41 14.19
CA ILE A 659 -21.24 -11.95 14.36
C ILE A 659 -21.66 -12.09 15.84
N GLU A 660 -20.69 -12.26 16.74
CA GLU A 660 -20.95 -12.35 18.20
C GLU A 660 -19.76 -11.77 18.99
N GLY A 661 -20.04 -11.22 20.18
CA GLY A 661 -19.05 -10.80 21.15
C GLY A 661 -18.33 -9.50 20.82
N SER A 662 -17.17 -9.32 21.42
CA SER A 662 -16.27 -8.18 21.21
C SER A 662 -14.83 -8.56 21.51
N GLY A 663 -13.89 -7.83 20.91
CA GLY A 663 -12.47 -8.06 21.06
C GLY A 663 -11.65 -6.99 20.39
N SER A 664 -10.43 -7.31 20.03
CA SER A 664 -9.56 -6.42 19.25
C SER A 664 -8.77 -7.20 18.21
N ILE A 665 -8.37 -6.52 17.16
CA ILE A 665 -7.39 -6.97 16.17
C ILE A 665 -6.23 -5.97 16.17
N ASP A 666 -5.02 -6.44 16.54
CA ASP A 666 -3.82 -5.61 16.71
C ASP A 666 -4.09 -4.30 17.48
N GLY A 667 -4.89 -4.39 18.56
CA GLY A 667 -5.25 -3.25 19.39
C GLY A 667 -6.40 -2.39 18.89
N THR A 668 -6.94 -2.64 17.71
CA THR A 668 -8.16 -1.99 17.22
C THR A 668 -9.39 -2.73 17.73
N ASP A 669 -10.23 -2.04 18.50
CA ASP A 669 -11.43 -2.62 19.08
C ASP A 669 -12.48 -2.94 18.02
N VAL A 670 -13.08 -4.14 18.13
CA VAL A 670 -14.18 -4.62 17.29
C VAL A 670 -15.27 -5.26 18.14
N LYS A 671 -16.50 -5.17 17.68
CA LYS A 671 -17.68 -5.72 18.35
C LYS A 671 -18.70 -6.25 17.36
N LYS A 672 -19.67 -7.02 17.87
CA LYS A 672 -20.80 -7.49 17.07
C LYS A 672 -21.38 -6.39 16.19
N GLY A 673 -21.46 -6.65 14.90
CA GLY A 673 -21.93 -5.74 13.87
C GLY A 673 -20.81 -5.01 13.14
N ASP A 674 -19.58 -4.96 13.64
CA ASP A 674 -18.49 -4.34 12.89
C ASP A 674 -18.14 -5.19 11.65
N PHE A 675 -17.90 -4.50 10.56
CA PHE A 675 -17.31 -5.03 9.34
C PHE A 675 -15.96 -4.37 9.11
N PHE A 676 -15.01 -5.15 8.63
CA PHE A 676 -13.69 -4.61 8.30
C PHE A 676 -12.99 -5.42 7.22
N ILE A 677 -11.93 -4.83 6.66
CA ILE A 677 -11.02 -5.46 5.72
C ILE A 677 -9.65 -5.55 6.37
N ILE A 678 -9.02 -6.72 6.30
CA ILE A 678 -7.61 -6.94 6.61
C ILE A 678 -6.89 -6.94 5.27
N PRO A 679 -6.01 -5.97 5.00
CA PRO A 679 -5.33 -5.85 3.72
C PRO A 679 -4.47 -7.07 3.36
N ALA A 680 -4.25 -7.28 2.07
CA ALA A 680 -3.23 -8.20 1.58
C ALA A 680 -1.85 -7.81 2.14
N GLY A 681 -0.99 -8.79 2.35
CA GLY A 681 0.33 -8.52 2.92
C GLY A 681 0.33 -8.04 4.37
N TYR A 682 -0.79 -8.13 5.09
CA TYR A 682 -0.89 -7.71 6.49
C TYR A 682 0.07 -8.46 7.43
N GLY A 683 0.46 -9.70 7.05
CA GLY A 683 1.25 -10.58 7.88
C GLY A 683 0.41 -11.21 9.01
N ASP A 684 0.96 -11.27 10.20
CA ASP A 684 0.31 -11.87 11.36
C ASP A 684 -0.72 -10.90 11.95
N ALA A 685 -2.01 -11.26 11.90
CA ALA A 685 -3.13 -10.54 12.52
C ALA A 685 -3.45 -11.18 13.88
N GLU A 686 -3.25 -10.43 14.96
CA GLU A 686 -3.49 -10.88 16.35
C GLU A 686 -4.89 -10.47 16.80
N PHE A 687 -5.75 -11.47 17.02
CA PHE A 687 -7.09 -11.28 17.58
C PHE A 687 -7.09 -11.58 19.07
N LYS A 688 -7.74 -10.75 19.88
CA LYS A 688 -7.90 -10.94 21.33
C LYS A 688 -9.34 -10.68 21.76
N GLY A 689 -9.79 -11.41 22.81
CA GLY A 689 -11.09 -11.21 23.43
C GLY A 689 -11.99 -12.44 23.36
N ASP A 690 -13.31 -12.20 23.44
CA ASP A 690 -14.36 -13.20 23.24
C ASP A 690 -15.22 -12.75 22.06
N VAL A 691 -14.85 -13.21 20.88
CA VAL A 691 -15.44 -12.72 19.62
C VAL A 691 -15.53 -13.84 18.59
N THR A 692 -16.65 -13.87 17.86
CA THR A 692 -16.84 -14.79 16.73
C THR A 692 -17.01 -13.98 15.44
N LEU A 693 -16.23 -14.37 14.42
CA LEU A 693 -16.20 -13.71 13.12
C LEU A 693 -16.45 -14.71 12.00
N ILE A 694 -17.07 -14.22 10.93
CA ILE A 694 -17.01 -14.85 9.62
C ILE A 694 -16.07 -14.02 8.76
N LEU A 695 -15.03 -14.69 8.22
CA LEU A 695 -14.06 -14.10 7.32
C LEU A 695 -14.30 -14.65 5.92
N SER A 696 -14.01 -13.82 4.91
CA SER A 696 -14.08 -14.26 3.52
C SER A 696 -12.93 -13.64 2.73
N GLU A 697 -12.28 -14.46 1.89
CA GLU A 697 -11.30 -14.03 0.89
C GLU A 697 -11.81 -14.34 -0.52
N PRO A 698 -11.45 -13.62 -1.57
CA PRO A 698 -11.85 -13.88 -2.95
C PRO A 698 -11.25 -15.14 -3.57
#